data_5b06cea4ac68063ed36ef50bfed542cd
#
_entry.id   5b06cea4ac68063ed36ef50bfed542cd
#
_cell.length_a   1.000
_cell.length_b   1.000
_cell.length_c   1.000
_cell.angle_alpha   90.00
_cell.angle_beta   90.00
_cell.angle_gamma   90.00
#
_symmetry.space_group_name_H-M   'P 1'
#
loop_
_entity.id
_entity.type
_entity.pdbx_description
1 polymer ?
#
loop_
_entity_poly.entity_id
_entity_poly.type
_entity_poly.pdbx_seq_one_letter_code
_entity_poly.pdbx_strand_id
1 'polypeptide(L)'
;MLHKLSLIIVMTCMTAYARAVDIKARLGLKTPGNPSVSYSLTSDGSKLLAGEALPVEIMQKQVQQGNETVFSVTIKARERVYFNLNFTASTGFATDHCDFYLPGFWYHKNLRSPIEAPSFKSSKSWNFREDRLSAPLSGVYDDATHQTFTVMRRLDPPQEALTPTMDGEVILSGSTSLGYLGFDNETGIAALTFGYPYQESPRRYIRKLTLAPEVVTFAKLDAGESKTVTWTIAAGKADSYGDFVRRAWIKTFDEMGVKPIVSPYTADEVKAQLCSYFRNSFVTGYPIKFNSGENISVETCKSYPTFAVGFVGRSLLNAFNQLEYGSLHQQPDLVRQGNEVIGSFEAHGFSAKGYMHDFINFEKGMPGNEEVHTIRQQSEGIYALLHYLMYERKQGRTHKALEKKIHHLLDIFVSLQKPDGSFARKFNEDGTDVDGSGGSTPSATVPLVMGYHYFKDKRYLTAARRTVDYLEQSIIARSDYFSSTLDANCEDKEAAITAATATYYMALVSSGREQRRYIGLCKRAAYFAASWYYLWDVPFAQGQMLGDLGFKSRGWGNVSVENNHIDVFVFELSHIFRWLGEKTHEPRFVQLDKVMTSSLCQLLPTPGHLCGIGKPGYYPEVVQHTTWDYGRNGKGFYNNIFAPGWTIASLWELYSPERTEKFFQSK
;
A
#
# COMPACT_ATOMS: atom_id res chain seq x y z
N MET A 1 -6.68 72.23 16.70
CA MET A 1 -6.12 71.32 17.74
C MET A 1 -6.44 69.91 17.36
N LEU A 2 -5.51 69.25 16.69
CA LEU A 2 -5.63 67.87 16.24
C LEU A 2 -4.99 66.95 17.30
N HIS A 3 -5.77 66.08 17.90
CA HIS A 3 -5.25 64.99 18.72
C HIS A 3 -4.96 63.77 17.86
N LYS A 4 -3.68 63.45 17.70
CA LYS A 4 -3.23 62.17 17.13
C LYS A 4 -3.37 61.08 18.23
N LEU A 5 -4.25 60.11 17.95
CA LEU A 5 -4.31 58.85 18.72
C LEU A 5 -3.30 57.89 18.06
N SER A 6 -2.20 57.59 18.76
CA SER A 6 -1.25 56.55 18.37
C SER A 6 -1.76 55.20 18.87
N LEU A 7 -2.19 54.33 17.98
CA LEU A 7 -2.54 52.95 18.30
C LEU A 7 -1.24 52.14 18.41
N ILE A 8 -0.85 51.79 19.63
CA ILE A 8 0.25 50.87 19.89
C ILE A 8 -0.34 49.46 19.76
N ILE A 9 -0.04 48.80 18.65
CA ILE A 9 -0.29 47.34 18.48
C ILE A 9 0.83 46.61 19.27
N VAL A 10 0.48 46.11 20.43
CA VAL A 10 1.33 45.17 21.17
C VAL A 10 1.25 43.83 20.45
N MET A 11 2.24 43.57 19.62
CA MET A 11 2.46 42.25 19.02
C MET A 11 3.03 41.34 20.11
N THR A 12 2.18 40.62 20.85
CA THR A 12 2.60 39.57 21.75
C THR A 12 3.17 38.43 20.89
N CYS A 13 4.48 38.45 20.67
CA CYS A 13 5.22 37.25 20.26
C CYS A 13 5.06 36.20 21.35
N MET A 14 4.13 35.28 21.18
CA MET A 14 4.17 33.99 21.89
C MET A 14 5.39 33.24 21.38
N THR A 15 6.52 33.42 22.00
CA THR A 15 7.63 32.47 21.91
C THR A 15 7.17 31.21 22.62
N ALA A 16 6.68 30.25 21.84
CA ALA A 16 6.54 28.87 22.30
C ALA A 16 7.95 28.41 22.69
N TYR A 17 8.25 28.39 23.98
CA TYR A 17 9.43 27.71 24.48
C TYR A 17 9.33 26.25 24.03
N ALA A 18 10.15 25.87 23.06
CA ALA A 18 10.32 24.46 22.70
C ALA A 18 10.90 23.78 23.95
N ARG A 19 10.05 23.09 24.72
CA ARG A 19 10.52 22.20 25.78
C ARG A 19 11.42 21.17 25.12
N ALA A 20 12.61 20.96 25.70
CA ALA A 20 13.47 19.84 25.32
C ALA A 20 12.62 18.55 25.36
N VAL A 21 12.69 17.75 24.30
CA VAL A 21 11.95 16.48 24.24
C VAL A 21 12.48 15.57 25.34
N ASP A 22 11.59 15.04 26.18
CA ASP A 22 11.97 14.05 27.21
C ASP A 22 12.20 12.70 26.52
N ILE A 23 13.49 12.30 26.47
CA ILE A 23 13.93 11.06 25.84
C ILE A 23 14.58 10.17 26.89
N LYS A 24 13.94 9.05 27.21
CA LYS A 24 14.56 7.97 27.98
C LYS A 24 15.43 7.12 27.06
N ALA A 25 16.63 6.79 27.51
CA ALA A 25 17.61 6.02 26.76
C ALA A 25 18.03 4.75 27.51
N ARG A 26 18.23 3.65 26.77
CA ARG A 26 18.74 2.37 27.28
C ARG A 26 19.79 1.82 26.33
N LEU A 27 20.82 1.18 26.90
CA LEU A 27 21.82 0.40 26.19
C LEU A 27 21.63 -1.06 26.52
N GLY A 28 21.51 -1.92 25.55
CA GLY A 28 21.64 -3.37 25.71
C GLY A 28 23.06 -3.81 25.30
N LEU A 29 23.69 -4.62 26.14
CA LEU A 29 24.97 -5.28 25.81
C LEU A 29 24.78 -6.77 25.83
N LYS A 30 25.30 -7.45 24.81
CA LYS A 30 25.18 -8.90 24.60
C LYS A 30 26.56 -9.56 24.61
N THR A 31 26.73 -10.56 25.44
CA THR A 31 27.87 -11.48 25.36
C THR A 31 27.41 -12.77 24.68
N PRO A 32 28.12 -13.28 23.67
CA PRO A 32 27.74 -14.55 23.02
C PRO A 32 27.55 -15.68 24.06
N GLY A 33 26.45 -16.41 23.93
CA GLY A 33 26.10 -17.51 24.85
C GLY A 33 25.40 -17.11 26.16
N ASN A 34 25.32 -15.82 26.50
CA ASN A 34 24.66 -15.32 27.71
C ASN A 34 23.46 -14.42 27.36
N PRO A 35 22.46 -14.25 28.24
CA PRO A 35 21.44 -13.22 28.10
C PRO A 35 22.06 -11.82 28.03
N SER A 36 21.38 -10.89 27.33
CA SER A 36 21.82 -9.50 27.31
C SER A 36 21.58 -8.79 28.65
N VAL A 37 22.38 -7.76 28.91
CA VAL A 37 22.21 -6.85 30.06
C VAL A 37 21.76 -5.48 29.56
N SER A 38 20.71 -4.92 30.18
CA SER A 38 20.14 -3.62 29.82
C SER A 38 20.50 -2.57 30.87
N TYR A 39 21.06 -1.46 30.42
CA TYR A 39 21.45 -0.32 31.23
C TYR A 39 20.56 0.91 30.94
N SER A 40 19.93 1.47 31.97
CA SER A 40 19.28 2.77 31.87
C SER A 40 20.35 3.86 31.80
N LEU A 41 20.18 4.78 30.86
CA LEU A 41 21.14 5.86 30.65
C LEU A 41 20.55 7.21 31.07
N THR A 42 21.36 8.03 31.70
CA THR A 42 21.04 9.41 32.09
C THR A 42 21.86 10.38 31.27
N SER A 43 21.27 11.52 30.88
CA SER A 43 21.96 12.55 30.10
C SER A 43 22.63 13.58 31.02
N ASP A 44 23.90 13.92 30.73
CA ASP A 44 24.56 15.12 31.30
C ASP A 44 24.51 16.32 30.35
N GLY A 45 23.72 16.20 29.25
CA GLY A 45 23.60 17.17 28.16
C GLY A 45 24.38 16.78 26.91
N SER A 46 25.59 16.24 27.06
CA SER A 46 26.46 15.83 25.94
C SER A 46 26.70 14.32 25.86
N LYS A 47 26.62 13.62 26.99
CA LYS A 47 26.84 12.17 27.09
C LYS A 47 25.63 11.48 27.68
N LEU A 48 25.51 10.20 27.35
CA LEU A 48 24.59 9.26 27.99
C LEU A 48 25.40 8.33 28.90
N LEU A 49 25.12 8.37 30.20
CA LEU A 49 25.89 7.71 31.26
C LEU A 49 25.04 6.62 31.93
N ALA A 50 25.63 5.49 32.20
CA ALA A 50 25.08 4.48 33.09
C ALA A 50 25.55 4.72 34.55
N GLY A 51 24.92 4.01 35.50
CA GLY A 51 25.33 4.05 36.91
C GLY A 51 26.69 3.38 37.19
N GLU A 52 27.29 2.72 36.20
CA GLU A 52 28.59 2.05 36.28
C GLU A 52 29.43 2.26 35.01
N ALA A 53 30.72 1.89 35.05
CA ALA A 53 31.60 1.99 33.90
C ALA A 53 31.23 0.96 32.82
N LEU A 54 31.05 1.44 31.58
CA LEU A 54 30.73 0.60 30.44
C LEU A 54 31.92 0.48 29.46
N PRO A 55 32.00 -0.60 28.69
CA PRO A 55 33.01 -0.79 27.65
C PRO A 55 32.80 0.11 26.40
N VAL A 56 31.89 1.07 26.50
CA VAL A 56 31.55 2.03 25.45
C VAL A 56 31.49 3.46 26.00
N GLU A 57 31.67 4.42 25.11
CA GLU A 57 31.35 5.82 25.35
C GLU A 57 30.17 6.23 24.46
N ILE A 58 29.15 6.87 25.02
CA ILE A 58 27.94 7.26 24.27
C ILE A 58 27.79 8.78 24.37
N MET A 59 27.89 9.45 23.25
CA MET A 59 27.67 10.90 23.10
C MET A 59 26.29 11.13 22.48
N GLN A 60 25.60 12.18 22.93
CA GLN A 60 24.39 12.68 22.31
C GLN A 60 24.49 14.13 21.91
N LYS A 61 23.74 14.51 20.90
CA LYS A 61 23.59 15.89 20.45
C LYS A 61 22.14 16.14 20.08
N GLN A 62 21.57 17.21 20.64
CA GLN A 62 20.25 17.71 20.26
C GLN A 62 20.44 19.11 19.65
N VAL A 63 19.90 19.30 18.43
CA VAL A 63 19.97 20.59 17.73
C VAL A 63 18.56 20.98 17.31
N GLN A 64 18.09 22.10 17.84
CA GLN A 64 16.79 22.65 17.43
C GLN A 64 16.92 23.31 16.07
N GLN A 65 16.01 22.94 15.16
CA GLN A 65 15.88 23.46 13.80
C GLN A 65 14.39 23.84 13.55
N GLY A 66 14.02 25.07 13.84
CA GLY A 66 12.62 25.50 13.80
C GLY A 66 11.77 24.76 14.85
N ASN A 67 10.74 24.04 14.40
CA ASN A 67 9.87 23.20 15.24
C ASN A 67 10.35 21.74 15.35
N GLU A 68 11.56 21.44 14.89
CA GLU A 68 12.15 20.10 14.89
C GLU A 68 13.39 20.04 15.77
N THR A 69 13.59 18.89 16.37
CA THR A 69 14.82 18.57 17.11
C THR A 69 15.55 17.46 16.35
N VAL A 70 16.76 17.74 15.89
CA VAL A 70 17.69 16.73 15.36
C VAL A 70 18.39 16.09 16.54
N PHE A 71 18.12 14.81 16.78
CA PHE A 71 18.68 14.00 17.84
C PHE A 71 19.67 12.99 17.26
N SER A 72 20.94 13.13 17.60
CA SER A 72 22.03 12.25 17.14
C SER A 72 22.71 11.59 18.34
N VAL A 73 22.99 10.28 18.21
CA VAL A 73 23.71 9.50 19.22
C VAL A 73 24.89 8.80 18.54
N THR A 74 26.07 8.96 19.15
CA THR A 74 27.30 8.27 18.73
C THR A 74 27.75 7.34 19.84
N ILE A 75 27.83 6.04 19.55
CA ILE A 75 28.43 5.04 20.43
C ILE A 75 29.84 4.71 19.91
N LYS A 76 30.84 4.74 20.80
CA LYS A 76 32.22 4.34 20.51
C LYS A 76 32.64 3.21 21.43
N ALA A 77 33.13 2.14 20.88
CA ALA A 77 33.59 0.97 21.62
C ALA A 77 35.02 1.13 22.14
N ARG A 78 35.26 0.78 23.40
CA ARG A 78 36.60 0.70 24.01
C ARG A 78 37.21 -0.69 23.84
N GLU A 79 36.35 -1.70 23.77
CA GLU A 79 36.67 -3.08 23.45
C GLU A 79 35.57 -3.65 22.54
N ARG A 80 35.69 -4.88 22.05
CA ARG A 80 34.64 -5.50 21.21
C ARG A 80 33.35 -5.65 22.00
N VAL A 81 32.25 -5.09 21.45
CA VAL A 81 30.92 -5.15 22.02
C VAL A 81 29.87 -5.59 21.00
N TYR A 82 28.80 -6.21 21.49
CA TYR A 82 27.55 -6.39 20.77
C TYR A 82 26.48 -5.59 21.50
N PHE A 83 25.87 -4.62 20.82
CA PHE A 83 25.04 -3.62 21.45
C PHE A 83 23.74 -3.36 20.72
N ASN A 84 22.76 -2.81 21.44
CA ASN A 84 21.64 -2.07 20.89
C ASN A 84 21.39 -0.78 21.71
N LEU A 85 20.81 0.22 21.03
CA LEU A 85 20.39 1.49 21.62
C LEU A 85 18.89 1.63 21.46
N ASN A 86 18.20 1.93 22.57
CA ASN A 86 16.74 2.04 22.60
C ASN A 86 16.35 3.38 23.23
N PHE A 87 15.43 4.08 22.58
CA PHE A 87 14.95 5.39 22.99
C PHE A 87 13.42 5.41 23.08
N THR A 88 12.90 6.16 24.04
CA THR A 88 11.47 6.40 24.21
C THR A 88 11.27 7.91 24.39
N ALA A 89 10.59 8.55 23.44
CA ALA A 89 10.24 9.96 23.50
C ALA A 89 8.79 10.11 24.00
N SER A 90 8.62 10.74 25.17
CA SER A 90 7.28 11.02 25.72
C SER A 90 6.60 12.14 24.93
N THR A 91 5.34 11.94 24.58
CA THR A 91 4.54 12.95 23.85
C THR A 91 3.82 13.92 24.77
N GLY A 92 3.54 13.49 26.01
CA GLY A 92 2.64 14.18 26.93
C GLY A 92 1.15 13.97 26.64
N PHE A 93 0.77 13.15 25.63
CA PHE A 93 -0.60 12.89 25.23
C PHE A 93 -1.19 11.74 26.05
N ALA A 94 -2.47 11.86 26.46
CA ALA A 94 -3.17 10.78 27.13
C ALA A 94 -3.47 9.62 26.16
N THR A 95 -3.22 8.39 26.58
CA THR A 95 -3.28 7.18 25.73
C THR A 95 -4.63 6.96 25.06
N ASP A 96 -5.75 7.37 25.72
CA ASP A 96 -7.09 7.11 25.20
C ASP A 96 -7.42 7.88 23.91
N HIS A 97 -6.77 9.04 23.74
CA HIS A 97 -6.99 9.96 22.61
C HIS A 97 -5.98 9.80 21.47
N CYS A 98 -5.06 8.83 21.55
CA CYS A 98 -3.99 8.66 20.60
C CYS A 98 -4.34 7.71 19.47
N ASP A 99 -4.13 8.18 18.24
CA ASP A 99 -4.08 7.37 17.03
C ASP A 99 -2.65 7.38 16.45
N PHE A 100 -2.13 6.20 16.12
CA PHE A 100 -0.75 6.03 15.65
C PHE A 100 -0.67 5.90 14.14
N TYR A 101 0.49 6.28 13.59
CA TYR A 101 0.79 6.19 12.18
C TYR A 101 2.22 5.70 11.98
N LEU A 102 2.36 4.50 11.39
CA LEU A 102 3.61 4.01 10.82
C LEU A 102 3.33 3.69 9.34
N PRO A 103 3.93 4.45 8.41
CA PRO A 103 3.55 4.42 7.00
C PRO A 103 3.57 3.02 6.38
N GLY A 104 2.47 2.63 5.75
CA GLY A 104 2.34 1.33 5.09
C GLY A 104 2.15 0.13 6.02
N PHE A 105 2.08 0.33 7.33
CA PHE A 105 1.99 -0.77 8.29
C PHE A 105 1.00 -0.55 9.43
N TRP A 106 0.83 0.68 9.94
CA TRP A 106 -0.04 0.97 11.06
C TRP A 106 -0.84 2.24 10.83
N TYR A 107 -2.17 2.13 10.96
CA TYR A 107 -3.12 3.23 10.83
C TYR A 107 -4.11 3.21 11.97
N HIS A 108 -4.31 4.37 12.65
CA HIS A 108 -5.09 4.48 13.87
C HIS A 108 -4.62 3.49 14.95
N LYS A 109 -5.41 2.48 15.23
CA LYS A 109 -5.16 1.40 16.21
C LYS A 109 -5.18 0.01 15.57
N ASN A 110 -5.24 -0.07 14.25
CA ASN A 110 -5.41 -1.31 13.47
C ASN A 110 -6.54 -2.21 14.01
N LEU A 111 -7.66 -1.60 14.49
CA LEU A 111 -8.74 -2.34 15.15
C LEU A 111 -9.60 -3.17 14.20
N ARG A 112 -9.48 -2.95 12.90
CA ARG A 112 -10.15 -3.79 11.91
C ARG A 112 -9.46 -5.13 11.73
N SER A 113 -8.17 -5.18 11.96
CA SER A 113 -7.35 -6.39 11.86
C SER A 113 -7.70 -7.42 12.93
N PRO A 114 -7.56 -8.73 12.65
CA PRO A 114 -7.72 -9.78 13.65
C PRO A 114 -6.59 -9.77 14.69
N ILE A 115 -6.74 -10.56 15.75
CA ILE A 115 -5.76 -10.62 16.85
C ILE A 115 -4.41 -11.24 16.41
N GLU A 116 -4.43 -12.01 15.33
CA GLU A 116 -3.25 -12.64 14.72
C GLU A 116 -2.43 -11.69 13.83
N ALA A 117 -2.89 -10.43 13.70
CA ALA A 117 -2.16 -9.37 13.01
C ALA A 117 -1.75 -8.27 13.99
N PRO A 118 -0.78 -7.41 13.63
CA PRO A 118 -0.39 -6.27 14.45
C PRO A 118 -1.56 -5.30 14.67
N SER A 119 -2.06 -5.22 15.89
CA SER A 119 -3.21 -4.38 16.26
C SER A 119 -3.25 -4.11 17.76
N PHE A 120 -4.06 -3.14 18.20
CA PHE A 120 -4.35 -2.91 19.61
C PHE A 120 -5.09 -4.07 20.29
N LYS A 121 -5.67 -5.01 19.52
CA LYS A 121 -6.25 -6.23 20.07
C LYS A 121 -5.21 -7.19 20.65
N SER A 122 -3.99 -7.16 20.09
CA SER A 122 -2.88 -8.03 20.51
C SER A 122 -1.86 -7.34 21.42
N SER A 123 -1.59 -6.05 21.25
CA SER A 123 -0.75 -5.22 22.13
C SER A 123 -0.99 -3.74 21.88
N LYS A 124 -0.81 -2.94 22.92
CA LYS A 124 -0.82 -1.47 22.83
C LYS A 124 0.59 -0.86 22.69
N SER A 125 1.61 -1.69 22.60
CA SER A 125 3.00 -1.28 22.40
C SER A 125 3.63 -2.15 21.33
N TRP A 126 4.24 -1.52 20.30
CA TRP A 126 4.82 -2.21 19.16
C TRP A 126 6.09 -1.55 18.67
N ASN A 127 7.08 -2.35 18.29
CA ASN A 127 8.27 -1.94 17.57
C ASN A 127 8.40 -2.73 16.28
N PHE A 128 8.72 -2.06 15.18
CA PHE A 128 8.87 -2.66 13.86
C PHE A 128 10.20 -2.28 13.22
N ARG A 129 10.79 -3.19 12.48
CA ARG A 129 11.92 -2.90 11.60
C ARG A 129 11.56 -1.76 10.65
N GLU A 130 12.51 -0.84 10.41
CA GLU A 130 12.27 0.31 9.53
C GLU A 130 11.90 -0.09 8.10
N ASP A 131 12.46 -1.18 7.57
CA ASP A 131 12.22 -1.65 6.21
C ASP A 131 10.80 -2.22 5.96
N ARG A 132 10.01 -2.45 7.03
CA ARG A 132 8.57 -2.73 6.89
C ARG A 132 7.75 -1.50 6.57
N LEU A 133 8.31 -0.33 6.79
CA LEU A 133 7.60 0.93 6.67
C LEU A 133 7.84 1.55 5.29
N SER A 134 6.79 2.04 4.65
CA SER A 134 6.90 2.74 3.37
C SER A 134 7.69 4.06 3.47
N ALA A 135 7.85 4.57 4.70
CA ALA A 135 8.76 5.63 5.08
C ALA A 135 9.25 5.41 6.52
N PRO A 136 10.51 5.70 6.87
CA PRO A 136 11.07 5.41 8.19
C PRO A 136 10.61 6.43 9.22
N LEU A 137 9.31 6.43 9.52
CA LEU A 137 8.61 7.38 10.40
C LEU A 137 7.66 6.64 11.34
N SER A 138 7.62 7.05 12.60
CA SER A 138 6.55 6.78 13.55
C SER A 138 5.91 8.09 13.99
N GLY A 139 4.59 8.12 14.14
CA GLY A 139 3.88 9.31 14.55
C GLY A 139 2.62 9.00 15.36
N VAL A 140 2.15 10.01 16.08
CA VAL A 140 0.93 9.97 16.87
C VAL A 140 0.14 11.26 16.69
N TYR A 141 -1.15 11.13 16.62
CA TYR A 141 -2.15 12.19 16.60
C TYR A 141 -3.02 12.08 17.85
N ASP A 142 -3.14 13.17 18.60
CA ASP A 142 -4.05 13.30 19.74
C ASP A 142 -5.35 13.96 19.25
N ASP A 143 -6.45 13.22 19.24
CA ASP A 143 -7.75 13.68 18.75
C ASP A 143 -8.41 14.71 19.68
N ALA A 144 -8.04 14.77 20.96
CA ALA A 144 -8.57 15.73 21.91
C ALA A 144 -7.97 17.13 21.74
N THR A 145 -6.67 17.23 21.42
CA THR A 145 -5.95 18.50 21.33
C THR A 145 -5.55 18.88 19.92
N HIS A 146 -5.75 17.98 18.95
CA HIS A 146 -5.28 18.10 17.56
C HIS A 146 -3.76 18.28 17.44
N GLN A 147 -3.01 17.84 18.45
CA GLN A 147 -1.56 17.86 18.42
C GLN A 147 -1.01 16.60 17.77
N THR A 148 0.19 16.74 17.20
CA THR A 148 0.91 15.64 16.56
C THR A 148 2.33 15.56 17.07
N PHE A 149 2.87 14.35 17.11
CA PHE A 149 4.27 14.13 17.43
C PHE A 149 4.83 13.05 16.50
N THR A 150 6.04 13.27 15.95
CA THR A 150 6.65 12.34 14.98
C THR A 150 8.12 12.13 15.29
N VAL A 151 8.61 10.93 15.04
CA VAL A 151 10.02 10.55 14.99
C VAL A 151 10.31 9.97 13.63
N MET A 152 11.27 10.54 12.90
CA MET A 152 11.70 10.06 11.59
C MET A 152 13.20 9.78 11.61
N ARG A 153 13.58 8.63 11.07
CA ARG A 153 14.99 8.25 10.92
C ARG A 153 15.65 9.05 9.81
N ARG A 154 16.82 9.60 10.06
CA ARG A 154 17.73 10.10 9.02
C ARG A 154 18.55 8.93 8.52
N LEU A 155 18.36 8.58 7.23
CA LEU A 155 18.94 7.37 6.67
C LEU A 155 20.47 7.45 6.56
N ASP A 156 21.13 6.38 6.96
CA ASP A 156 22.52 6.09 6.62
C ASP A 156 22.62 5.55 5.19
N PRO A 157 23.81 5.48 4.59
CA PRO A 157 24.03 4.72 3.36
C PRO A 157 23.48 3.28 3.51
N PRO A 158 22.71 2.78 2.51
CA PRO A 158 22.04 1.49 2.61
C PRO A 158 23.03 0.35 2.82
N GLN A 159 22.82 -0.44 3.87
CA GLN A 159 23.63 -1.61 4.19
C GLN A 159 22.78 -2.65 4.92
N GLU A 160 22.85 -3.90 4.51
CA GLU A 160 22.20 -5.01 5.21
C GLU A 160 23.02 -6.30 5.01
N ALA A 161 23.07 -7.13 6.05
CA ALA A 161 23.69 -8.43 6.03
C ALA A 161 22.64 -9.55 6.07
N LEU A 162 22.88 -10.63 5.33
CA LEU A 162 22.00 -11.79 5.33
C LEU A 162 22.16 -12.56 6.64
N THR A 163 21.39 -12.19 7.65
CA THR A 163 21.37 -12.83 8.96
C THR A 163 20.27 -13.89 8.99
N PRO A 164 20.56 -15.13 9.44
CA PRO A 164 19.55 -16.17 9.60
C PRO A 164 18.41 -15.69 10.52
N THR A 165 17.19 -16.03 10.17
CA THR A 165 16.01 -15.72 11.00
C THR A 165 16.09 -16.53 12.28
N MET A 166 16.06 -15.85 13.44
CA MET A 166 16.04 -16.43 14.77
C MET A 166 15.09 -15.64 15.65
N ASP A 167 14.44 -16.28 16.60
CA ASP A 167 13.64 -15.63 17.62
C ASP A 167 14.51 -15.20 18.80
N GLY A 168 14.04 -14.23 19.57
CA GLY A 168 14.75 -13.73 20.76
C GLY A 168 15.95 -12.84 20.43
N GLU A 169 17.04 -13.01 21.14
CA GLU A 169 18.23 -12.17 21.03
C GLU A 169 19.17 -12.66 19.93
N VAL A 170 19.38 -11.81 18.90
CA VAL A 170 20.15 -12.15 17.70
C VAL A 170 21.36 -11.23 17.54
N ILE A 171 22.57 -11.79 17.51
CA ILE A 171 23.77 -11.07 17.06
C ILE A 171 23.78 -11.05 15.54
N LEU A 172 23.83 -9.88 14.94
CA LEU A 172 23.84 -9.72 13.49
C LEU A 172 25.12 -10.31 12.86
N SER A 173 24.97 -10.96 11.71
CA SER A 173 26.09 -11.56 10.97
C SER A 173 27.02 -10.54 10.32
N GLY A 174 26.58 -9.27 10.21
CA GLY A 174 27.31 -8.17 9.63
C GLY A 174 26.66 -6.83 9.94
N SER A 175 27.10 -5.79 9.25
CA SER A 175 26.59 -4.44 9.45
C SER A 175 25.20 -4.27 8.83
N THR A 176 24.39 -3.43 9.48
CA THR A 176 23.08 -2.98 8.98
C THR A 176 22.98 -1.46 9.07
N SER A 177 22.22 -0.82 8.19
CA SER A 177 21.79 0.56 8.32
C SER A 177 20.43 0.71 9.00
N LEU A 178 19.71 -0.41 9.22
CA LEU A 178 18.35 -0.44 9.71
C LEU A 178 18.27 -0.32 11.24
N GLY A 179 17.37 0.52 11.69
CA GLY A 179 16.88 0.58 13.06
C GLY A 179 15.44 0.07 13.17
N TYR A 180 14.76 0.51 14.22
CA TYR A 180 13.34 0.28 14.43
C TYR A 180 12.64 1.57 14.82
N LEU A 181 11.33 1.58 14.56
CA LEU A 181 10.38 2.62 14.95
C LEU A 181 9.13 1.95 15.53
N GLY A 182 8.51 2.64 16.48
CA GLY A 182 7.34 2.09 17.14
C GLY A 182 6.66 3.09 18.06
N PHE A 183 5.85 2.57 18.96
CA PHE A 183 5.14 3.36 19.98
C PHE A 183 4.89 2.52 21.23
N ASP A 184 4.64 3.21 22.34
CA ASP A 184 4.16 2.65 23.60
C ASP A 184 2.93 3.44 24.07
N ASN A 185 1.82 2.74 24.27
CA ASN A 185 0.55 3.29 24.73
C ASN A 185 0.04 2.59 26.01
N GLU A 186 0.95 2.00 26.83
CA GLU A 186 0.59 1.19 28.00
C GLU A 186 0.51 2.02 29.30
N THR A 187 1.29 3.11 29.43
CA THR A 187 1.59 3.76 30.73
C THR A 187 0.75 5.01 31.04
N GLY A 188 -0.37 5.21 30.35
CA GLY A 188 -1.23 6.39 30.54
C GLY A 188 -0.81 7.63 29.73
N ILE A 189 0.45 7.72 29.33
CA ILE A 189 0.99 8.74 28.42
C ILE A 189 1.60 8.04 27.21
N ALA A 190 1.15 8.41 26.02
CA ALA A 190 1.68 7.87 24.78
C ALA A 190 3.14 8.29 24.55
N ALA A 191 3.93 7.37 24.00
CA ALA A 191 5.30 7.62 23.64
C ALA A 191 5.63 7.02 22.27
N LEU A 192 6.61 7.59 21.57
CA LEU A 192 7.20 6.97 20.39
C LEU A 192 8.52 6.29 20.77
N THR A 193 8.70 5.08 20.28
CA THR A 193 9.89 4.24 20.52
C THR A 193 10.71 4.12 19.25
N PHE A 194 12.03 4.15 19.39
CA PHE A 194 12.97 4.07 18.27
C PHE A 194 14.34 3.62 18.72
N GLY A 195 15.15 3.13 17.82
CA GLY A 195 16.50 2.69 18.19
C GLY A 195 17.29 2.03 17.07
N TYR A 196 18.43 1.46 17.44
CA TYR A 196 19.38 0.80 16.54
C TYR A 196 20.13 -0.33 17.26
N PRO A 197 20.37 -1.49 16.61
CA PRO A 197 19.83 -1.90 15.34
C PRO A 197 18.34 -2.27 15.46
N TYR A 198 17.77 -2.87 14.42
CA TYR A 198 16.35 -3.19 14.37
C TYR A 198 15.90 -4.24 15.41
N GLN A 199 14.64 -4.13 15.80
CA GLN A 199 13.90 -5.12 16.58
C GLN A 199 12.45 -5.16 16.17
N GLU A 200 11.76 -6.27 16.50
CA GLU A 200 10.32 -6.41 16.39
C GLU A 200 9.77 -6.99 17.69
N SER A 201 8.92 -6.25 18.39
CA SER A 201 8.33 -6.62 19.68
C SER A 201 6.93 -6.04 19.85
N PRO A 202 6.04 -6.63 20.66
CA PRO A 202 6.23 -7.87 21.46
C PRO A 202 6.15 -9.15 20.63
N ARG A 203 5.85 -9.04 19.35
CA ARG A 203 5.76 -10.12 18.37
C ARG A 203 6.40 -9.68 17.07
N ARG A 204 6.94 -10.63 16.33
CA ARG A 204 7.44 -10.44 14.96
C ARG A 204 6.36 -10.85 13.96
N TYR A 205 6.10 -10.02 12.96
CA TYR A 205 5.24 -10.38 11.84
C TYR A 205 5.94 -11.41 10.94
N ILE A 206 5.28 -12.51 10.62
CA ILE A 206 5.81 -13.54 9.71
C ILE A 206 5.13 -13.45 8.35
N ARG A 207 3.81 -13.51 8.35
CA ARG A 207 2.93 -13.50 7.17
C ARG A 207 1.49 -13.33 7.62
N LYS A 208 0.58 -13.26 6.67
CA LYS A 208 -0.86 -13.22 6.92
C LYS A 208 -1.26 -14.15 8.07
N LEU A 209 -1.90 -13.58 9.09
CA LEU A 209 -2.40 -14.27 10.28
C LEU A 209 -1.35 -15.10 11.04
N THR A 210 -0.09 -14.69 10.98
CA THR A 210 0.98 -15.42 11.68
C THR A 210 1.94 -14.43 12.34
N LEU A 211 1.91 -14.42 13.67
CA LEU A 211 2.89 -13.73 14.51
C LEU A 211 3.83 -14.75 15.15
N ALA A 212 5.11 -14.41 15.25
CA ALA A 212 6.16 -15.18 15.90
C ALA A 212 6.60 -14.48 17.20
N PRO A 213 7.42 -15.14 18.04
CA PRO A 213 8.09 -14.48 19.15
C PRO A 213 8.86 -13.24 18.71
N GLU A 214 9.13 -12.33 19.65
CA GLU A 214 9.91 -11.13 19.40
C GLU A 214 11.33 -11.42 18.91
N VAL A 215 11.93 -10.45 18.26
CA VAL A 215 13.35 -10.45 17.91
C VAL A 215 14.00 -9.15 18.35
N VAL A 216 15.13 -9.26 19.04
CA VAL A 216 15.97 -8.14 19.50
C VAL A 216 17.37 -8.36 18.96
N THR A 217 17.85 -7.43 18.11
CA THR A 217 19.16 -7.59 17.48
C THR A 217 20.25 -6.78 18.14
N PHE A 218 21.50 -7.24 17.97
CA PHE A 218 22.71 -6.63 18.49
C PHE A 218 23.73 -6.44 17.35
N ALA A 219 24.15 -5.20 17.14
CA ALA A 219 25.23 -4.88 16.20
C ALA A 219 26.60 -5.02 16.87
N LYS A 220 27.62 -5.37 16.11
CA LYS A 220 29.00 -5.48 16.57
C LYS A 220 29.74 -4.14 16.37
N LEU A 221 30.57 -3.77 17.34
CA LEU A 221 31.67 -2.81 17.19
C LEU A 221 32.94 -3.42 17.76
N ASP A 222 34.03 -3.33 17.01
CA ASP A 222 35.37 -3.66 17.50
C ASP A 222 35.97 -2.45 18.25
N ALA A 223 37.03 -2.67 19.04
CA ALA A 223 37.69 -1.63 19.83
C ALA A 223 38.10 -0.44 18.94
N GLY A 224 37.72 0.78 19.35
CA GLY A 224 37.96 2.00 18.63
C GLY A 224 36.95 2.38 17.56
N GLU A 225 36.09 1.44 17.14
CA GLU A 225 35.01 1.72 16.17
C GLU A 225 33.88 2.55 16.81
N SER A 226 33.14 3.25 15.96
CA SER A 226 31.98 4.03 16.38
C SER A 226 30.85 3.95 15.36
N LYS A 227 29.62 4.12 15.87
CA LYS A 227 28.40 4.24 15.07
C LYS A 227 27.62 5.47 15.49
N THR A 228 27.24 6.31 14.54
CA THR A 228 26.34 7.44 14.76
C THR A 228 24.98 7.14 14.15
N VAL A 229 23.91 7.45 14.86
CA VAL A 229 22.51 7.27 14.43
C VAL A 229 21.77 8.57 14.70
N THR A 230 20.91 8.99 13.77
CA THR A 230 20.24 10.29 13.84
C THR A 230 18.75 10.17 13.53
N TRP A 231 17.95 10.90 14.30
CA TRP A 231 16.51 11.06 14.10
C TRP A 231 16.12 12.53 14.08
N THR A 232 15.01 12.84 13.41
CA THR A 232 14.33 14.12 13.51
C THR A 232 13.05 13.92 14.32
N ILE A 233 12.87 14.68 15.36
CA ILE A 233 11.70 14.65 16.24
C ILE A 233 10.95 15.96 16.05
N ALA A 234 9.64 15.91 15.79
CA ALA A 234 8.84 17.09 15.53
C ALA A 234 7.50 17.04 16.26
N ALA A 235 7.10 18.18 16.85
CA ALA A 235 5.75 18.42 17.34
C ALA A 235 5.01 19.36 16.39
N GLY A 236 3.69 19.19 16.27
CA GLY A 236 2.88 19.97 15.36
C GLY A 236 1.39 19.91 15.68
N LYS A 237 0.57 20.32 14.71
CA LYS A 237 -0.90 20.23 14.77
C LYS A 237 -1.46 19.78 13.44
N ALA A 238 -2.59 19.08 13.49
CA ALA A 238 -3.37 18.69 12.31
C ALA A 238 -4.86 18.79 12.62
N ASP A 239 -5.67 19.10 11.60
CA ASP A 239 -7.12 19.27 11.78
C ASP A 239 -7.86 17.93 11.96
N SER A 240 -7.24 16.83 11.53
CA SER A 240 -7.75 15.47 11.64
C SER A 240 -6.62 14.46 11.48
N TYR A 241 -6.88 13.20 11.76
CA TYR A 241 -5.92 12.11 11.50
C TYR A 241 -5.50 12.05 10.01
N GLY A 242 -6.44 12.20 9.08
CA GLY A 242 -6.10 12.22 7.65
C GLY A 242 -5.25 13.43 7.23
N ASP A 243 -5.43 14.60 7.87
CA ASP A 243 -4.56 15.76 7.67
C ASP A 243 -3.17 15.52 8.27
N PHE A 244 -3.09 14.84 9.41
CA PHE A 244 -1.82 14.40 9.99
C PHE A 244 -1.05 13.47 9.05
N VAL A 245 -1.69 12.41 8.54
CA VAL A 245 -1.08 11.49 7.55
C VAL A 245 -0.59 12.25 6.32
N ARG A 246 -1.40 13.17 5.78
CA ARG A 246 -1.04 14.01 4.63
C ARG A 246 0.21 14.86 4.93
N ARG A 247 0.25 15.56 6.07
CA ARG A 247 1.40 16.43 6.46
C ARG A 247 2.66 15.60 6.68
N ALA A 248 2.55 14.47 7.35
CA ALA A 248 3.66 13.54 7.57
C ALA A 248 4.19 12.99 6.23
N TRP A 249 3.30 12.59 5.30
CA TRP A 249 3.69 12.14 3.98
C TRP A 249 4.40 13.22 3.18
N ILE A 250 3.87 14.45 3.12
CA ILE A 250 4.48 15.59 2.41
C ILE A 250 5.89 15.84 2.93
N LYS A 251 6.03 15.93 4.27
CA LYS A 251 7.32 16.13 4.91
C LYS A 251 8.32 15.03 4.54
N THR A 252 7.90 13.79 4.68
CA THR A 252 8.77 12.64 4.40
C THR A 252 9.15 12.58 2.91
N PHE A 253 8.20 12.85 2.01
CA PHE A 253 8.47 12.90 0.56
C PHE A 253 9.55 13.93 0.22
N ASP A 254 9.47 15.13 0.80
CA ASP A 254 10.43 16.20 0.57
C ASP A 254 11.81 15.89 1.16
N GLU A 255 11.86 15.36 2.39
CA GLU A 255 13.12 15.01 3.05
C GLU A 255 13.83 13.82 2.40
N MET A 256 13.09 12.81 1.92
CA MET A 256 13.65 11.68 1.18
C MET A 256 14.13 12.07 -0.22
N GLY A 257 13.70 13.22 -0.75
CA GLY A 257 14.08 13.68 -2.08
C GLY A 257 13.74 12.66 -3.16
N VAL A 258 12.54 12.07 -3.08
CA VAL A 258 12.10 10.93 -3.90
C VAL A 258 12.23 11.24 -5.39
N LYS A 259 12.98 10.41 -6.13
CA LYS A 259 13.23 10.57 -7.56
C LYS A 259 12.96 9.28 -8.31
N PRO A 260 12.53 9.34 -9.59
CA PRO A 260 12.45 8.17 -10.46
C PRO A 260 13.78 7.43 -10.52
N ILE A 261 13.73 6.14 -10.75
CA ILE A 261 14.90 5.37 -11.18
C ILE A 261 15.05 5.48 -12.69
N VAL A 262 16.19 5.04 -13.21
CA VAL A 262 16.29 4.77 -14.66
C VAL A 262 15.45 3.52 -14.94
N SER A 263 14.35 3.69 -15.68
CA SER A 263 13.49 2.55 -16.01
C SER A 263 14.27 1.56 -16.88
N PRO A 264 14.27 0.25 -16.54
CA PRO A 264 14.95 -0.75 -17.36
C PRO A 264 14.22 -1.01 -18.69
N TYR A 265 12.94 -0.63 -18.81
CA TYR A 265 12.08 -0.90 -19.95
C TYR A 265 11.19 0.30 -20.30
N THR A 266 10.88 0.44 -21.59
CA THR A 266 9.80 1.32 -22.08
C THR A 266 8.42 0.69 -21.85
N ALA A 267 7.37 1.47 -21.93
CA ALA A 267 5.98 1.00 -21.78
C ALA A 267 5.63 -0.10 -22.84
N ASP A 268 6.10 0.07 -24.07
CA ASP A 268 5.86 -0.90 -25.14
C ASP A 268 6.64 -2.20 -24.93
N GLU A 269 7.87 -2.13 -24.45
CA GLU A 269 8.66 -3.34 -24.09
C GLU A 269 8.00 -4.09 -22.94
N VAL A 270 7.49 -3.41 -21.91
CA VAL A 270 6.75 -4.06 -20.83
C VAL A 270 5.54 -4.79 -21.38
N LYS A 271 4.68 -4.14 -22.17
CA LYS A 271 3.49 -4.77 -22.75
C LYS A 271 3.84 -5.92 -23.68
N ALA A 272 4.86 -5.77 -24.52
CA ALA A 272 5.33 -6.84 -25.41
C ALA A 272 5.77 -8.09 -24.62
N GLN A 273 6.48 -7.93 -23.51
CA GLN A 273 6.89 -9.06 -22.66
C GLN A 273 5.67 -9.68 -21.94
N LEU A 274 4.73 -8.88 -21.44
CA LEU A 274 3.52 -9.38 -20.80
C LEU A 274 2.63 -10.19 -21.76
N CYS A 275 2.71 -9.96 -23.09
CA CYS A 275 2.02 -10.79 -24.09
C CYS A 275 2.49 -12.25 -24.07
N SER A 276 3.68 -12.55 -23.58
CA SER A 276 4.14 -13.93 -23.38
C SER A 276 3.27 -14.69 -22.37
N TYR A 277 2.80 -14.01 -21.30
CA TYR A 277 1.84 -14.59 -20.38
C TYR A 277 0.51 -14.93 -21.09
N PHE A 278 -0.07 -14.02 -21.89
CA PHE A 278 -1.33 -14.29 -22.59
C PHE A 278 -1.24 -15.53 -23.45
N ARG A 279 -0.15 -15.69 -24.20
CA ARG A 279 0.05 -16.88 -25.06
C ARG A 279 0.23 -18.18 -24.28
N ASN A 280 0.97 -18.12 -23.18
CA ASN A 280 1.35 -19.30 -22.41
C ASN A 280 0.31 -19.75 -21.38
N SER A 281 -0.60 -18.85 -20.98
CA SER A 281 -1.62 -19.12 -19.94
C SER A 281 -3.00 -19.41 -20.50
N PHE A 282 -3.17 -19.37 -21.84
CA PHE A 282 -4.48 -19.51 -22.48
C PHE A 282 -5.03 -20.94 -22.38
N VAL A 283 -6.21 -21.08 -21.80
CA VAL A 283 -6.92 -22.35 -21.53
C VAL A 283 -8.20 -22.41 -22.34
N THR A 284 -8.39 -23.49 -23.12
CA THR A 284 -9.51 -23.65 -24.06
C THR A 284 -10.41 -24.87 -23.78
N GLY A 285 -10.01 -25.78 -22.89
CA GLY A 285 -10.67 -27.06 -22.63
C GLY A 285 -11.99 -26.99 -21.86
N TYR A 286 -12.46 -25.78 -21.49
CA TYR A 286 -13.64 -25.57 -20.67
C TYR A 286 -14.69 -24.69 -21.36
N PRO A 287 -15.96 -24.64 -20.88
CA PRO A 287 -17.00 -23.79 -21.48
C PRO A 287 -16.59 -22.33 -21.61
N ILE A 288 -15.96 -21.76 -20.57
CA ILE A 288 -15.33 -20.44 -20.60
C ILE A 288 -13.86 -20.63 -20.96
N LYS A 289 -13.37 -19.88 -21.96
CA LYS A 289 -11.94 -19.74 -22.27
C LYS A 289 -11.35 -18.65 -21.37
N PHE A 290 -10.11 -18.78 -20.98
CA PHE A 290 -9.47 -17.77 -20.11
C PHE A 290 -7.96 -17.85 -20.13
N ASN A 291 -7.31 -16.79 -19.65
CA ASN A 291 -5.91 -16.84 -19.26
C ASN A 291 -5.83 -17.25 -17.79
N SER A 292 -5.16 -18.37 -17.51
CA SER A 292 -4.97 -18.85 -16.14
C SER A 292 -4.12 -17.87 -15.34
N GLY A 293 -4.75 -17.20 -14.37
CA GLY A 293 -4.18 -16.04 -13.67
C GLY A 293 -3.98 -16.20 -12.17
N GLU A 294 -4.30 -17.38 -11.60
CA GLU A 294 -4.10 -17.64 -10.16
C GLU A 294 -3.72 -19.08 -9.88
N ASN A 295 -3.24 -19.35 -8.68
CA ASN A 295 -2.71 -20.67 -8.27
C ASN A 295 -1.60 -21.21 -9.18
N ILE A 296 -0.81 -20.32 -9.77
CA ILE A 296 0.27 -20.65 -10.70
C ILE A 296 1.54 -20.98 -9.92
N SER A 297 2.20 -22.10 -10.26
CA SER A 297 3.51 -22.41 -9.71
C SER A 297 4.55 -21.37 -10.16
N VAL A 298 5.30 -20.82 -9.22
CA VAL A 298 6.38 -19.86 -9.51
C VAL A 298 7.43 -20.48 -10.44
N GLU A 299 7.76 -21.77 -10.24
CA GLU A 299 8.83 -22.46 -10.98
C GLU A 299 8.40 -22.89 -12.39
N THR A 300 7.19 -23.43 -12.52
CA THR A 300 6.75 -24.04 -13.81
C THR A 300 5.87 -23.14 -14.64
N CYS A 301 5.21 -22.16 -14.02
CA CYS A 301 4.18 -21.33 -14.62
C CYS A 301 3.11 -22.15 -15.37
N LYS A 302 2.77 -23.33 -14.81
CA LYS A 302 1.74 -24.21 -15.37
C LYS A 302 0.36 -23.63 -15.12
N SER A 303 -0.45 -23.58 -16.16
CA SER A 303 -1.84 -23.13 -16.08
C SER A 303 -2.65 -24.02 -15.13
N TYR A 304 -3.54 -23.39 -14.36
CA TYR A 304 -4.46 -24.04 -13.45
C TYR A 304 -5.91 -23.78 -13.89
N PRO A 305 -6.85 -24.72 -13.77
CA PRO A 305 -8.19 -24.60 -14.32
C PRO A 305 -9.12 -23.74 -13.43
N THR A 306 -8.66 -22.56 -13.08
CA THR A 306 -9.44 -21.56 -12.34
C THR A 306 -9.62 -20.30 -13.18
N PHE A 307 -10.84 -19.76 -13.14
CA PHE A 307 -11.23 -18.49 -13.73
C PHE A 307 -11.68 -17.55 -12.60
N ALA A 308 -11.21 -16.32 -12.60
CA ALA A 308 -11.76 -15.26 -11.76
C ALA A 308 -12.02 -14.03 -12.62
N VAL A 309 -13.24 -13.48 -12.51
CA VAL A 309 -13.67 -12.34 -13.31
C VAL A 309 -12.90 -11.07 -12.99
N GLY A 310 -12.62 -10.87 -11.71
CA GLY A 310 -11.85 -9.76 -11.14
C GLY A 310 -10.83 -10.25 -10.12
N PHE A 311 -10.54 -9.43 -9.10
CA PHE A 311 -9.63 -9.67 -7.99
C PHE A 311 -8.26 -10.20 -8.45
N VAL A 312 -7.93 -11.47 -8.17
CA VAL A 312 -6.62 -12.05 -8.51
C VAL A 312 -6.51 -12.55 -9.96
N GLY A 313 -7.61 -12.94 -10.59
CA GLY A 313 -7.60 -13.47 -11.97
C GLY A 313 -7.63 -12.39 -13.05
N ARG A 314 -8.46 -11.36 -12.88
CA ARG A 314 -8.65 -10.26 -13.84
C ARG A 314 -8.84 -10.74 -15.29
N SER A 315 -9.51 -11.89 -15.47
CA SER A 315 -9.56 -12.59 -16.76
C SER A 315 -10.18 -11.76 -17.88
N LEU A 316 -11.26 -11.01 -17.59
CA LEU A 316 -11.92 -10.16 -18.59
C LEU A 316 -11.10 -8.93 -18.96
N LEU A 317 -10.46 -8.28 -17.98
CA LEU A 317 -9.59 -7.13 -18.25
C LEU A 317 -8.38 -7.55 -19.08
N ASN A 318 -7.77 -8.69 -18.76
CA ASN A 318 -6.66 -9.25 -19.52
C ASN A 318 -7.09 -9.69 -20.94
N ALA A 319 -8.32 -10.18 -21.10
CA ALA A 319 -8.88 -10.48 -22.44
C ALA A 319 -9.02 -9.21 -23.29
N PHE A 320 -9.49 -8.12 -22.70
CA PHE A 320 -9.53 -6.82 -23.38
C PHE A 320 -8.13 -6.29 -23.68
N ASN A 321 -7.19 -6.35 -22.72
CA ASN A 321 -5.81 -5.91 -22.89
C ASN A 321 -5.13 -6.58 -24.10
N GLN A 322 -5.22 -7.91 -24.21
CA GLN A 322 -4.60 -8.63 -25.32
C GLN A 322 -5.29 -8.37 -26.66
N LEU A 323 -6.61 -8.18 -26.67
CA LEU A 323 -7.37 -7.84 -27.87
C LEU A 323 -6.98 -6.45 -28.41
N GLU A 324 -6.97 -5.44 -27.53
CA GLU A 324 -6.61 -4.05 -27.88
C GLU A 324 -5.17 -3.97 -28.41
N TYR A 325 -4.23 -4.61 -27.68
CA TYR A 325 -2.83 -4.64 -28.10
C TYR A 325 -2.60 -5.43 -29.40
N GLY A 326 -3.24 -6.59 -29.52
CA GLY A 326 -3.17 -7.42 -30.71
C GLY A 326 -3.69 -6.70 -31.94
N SER A 327 -4.77 -5.95 -31.81
CA SER A 327 -5.30 -5.12 -32.90
C SER A 327 -4.34 -3.99 -33.29
N LEU A 328 -3.75 -3.29 -32.30
CA LEU A 328 -2.84 -2.19 -32.54
C LEU A 328 -1.52 -2.65 -33.21
N HIS A 329 -1.00 -3.79 -32.78
CA HIS A 329 0.30 -4.32 -33.21
C HIS A 329 0.18 -5.45 -34.26
N GLN A 330 -0.99 -5.66 -34.87
CA GLN A 330 -1.24 -6.66 -35.91
C GLN A 330 -0.86 -8.10 -35.47
N GLN A 331 -1.22 -8.45 -34.23
CA GLN A 331 -1.01 -9.79 -33.64
C GLN A 331 -2.34 -10.56 -33.58
N PRO A 332 -2.71 -11.29 -34.65
CA PRO A 332 -4.04 -11.91 -34.79
C PRO A 332 -4.31 -13.02 -33.76
N ASP A 333 -3.26 -13.66 -33.23
CA ASP A 333 -3.37 -14.64 -32.16
C ASP A 333 -3.95 -14.02 -30.86
N LEU A 334 -3.47 -12.86 -30.46
CA LEU A 334 -3.95 -12.14 -29.27
C LEU A 334 -5.38 -11.61 -29.48
N VAL A 335 -5.68 -11.10 -30.67
CA VAL A 335 -7.05 -10.67 -31.03
C VAL A 335 -8.02 -11.84 -30.93
N ARG A 336 -7.66 -13.01 -31.50
CA ARG A 336 -8.47 -14.21 -31.43
C ARG A 336 -8.67 -14.68 -30.01
N GLN A 337 -7.61 -14.78 -29.19
CA GLN A 337 -7.70 -15.21 -27.80
C GLN A 337 -8.60 -14.29 -26.96
N GLY A 338 -8.44 -12.97 -27.07
CA GLY A 338 -9.28 -12.00 -26.36
C GLY A 338 -10.75 -12.13 -26.74
N ASN A 339 -11.05 -12.28 -28.03
CA ASN A 339 -12.43 -12.49 -28.51
C ASN A 339 -13.02 -13.84 -28.03
N GLU A 340 -12.23 -14.92 -28.02
CA GLU A 340 -12.67 -16.22 -27.53
C GLU A 340 -13.00 -16.18 -26.02
N VAL A 341 -12.19 -15.47 -25.21
CA VAL A 341 -12.47 -15.28 -23.78
C VAL A 341 -13.80 -14.55 -23.60
N ILE A 342 -13.96 -13.37 -24.22
CA ILE A 342 -15.15 -12.54 -24.03
C ILE A 342 -16.39 -13.23 -24.59
N GLY A 343 -16.32 -13.84 -25.78
CA GLY A 343 -17.46 -14.55 -26.39
C GLY A 343 -17.89 -15.77 -25.59
N SER A 344 -16.96 -16.57 -25.08
CA SER A 344 -17.28 -17.69 -24.21
C SER A 344 -17.83 -17.27 -22.85
N PHE A 345 -17.35 -16.17 -22.31
CA PHE A 345 -17.89 -15.56 -21.09
C PHE A 345 -19.30 -15.01 -21.31
N GLU A 346 -19.56 -14.34 -22.43
CA GLU A 346 -20.92 -13.91 -22.78
C GLU A 346 -21.90 -15.11 -22.81
N ALA A 347 -21.47 -16.27 -23.32
CA ALA A 347 -22.28 -17.44 -23.39
C ALA A 347 -22.52 -18.17 -22.06
N HIS A 348 -21.50 -18.25 -21.21
CA HIS A 348 -21.46 -19.12 -20.03
C HIS A 348 -21.09 -18.44 -18.71
N GLY A 349 -20.72 -17.17 -18.70
CA GLY A 349 -20.15 -16.48 -17.53
C GLY A 349 -21.18 -15.81 -16.62
N PHE A 350 -22.47 -15.93 -16.91
CA PHE A 350 -23.56 -15.32 -16.13
C PHE A 350 -24.48 -16.38 -15.52
N SER A 351 -24.83 -16.18 -14.25
CA SER A 351 -25.84 -16.99 -13.58
C SER A 351 -27.25 -16.76 -14.15
N ALA A 352 -28.20 -17.60 -13.74
CA ALA A 352 -29.60 -17.47 -14.16
C ALA A 352 -30.25 -16.13 -13.73
N LYS A 353 -29.77 -15.52 -12.63
CA LYS A 353 -30.22 -14.21 -12.14
C LYS A 353 -29.46 -13.02 -12.75
N GLY A 354 -28.44 -13.27 -13.56
CA GLY A 354 -27.70 -12.25 -14.31
C GLY A 354 -26.45 -11.71 -13.63
N TYR A 355 -26.02 -12.29 -12.51
CA TYR A 355 -24.70 -12.00 -11.93
C TYR A 355 -23.60 -12.67 -12.76
N MET A 356 -22.42 -12.11 -12.76
CA MET A 356 -21.23 -12.80 -13.25
C MET A 356 -20.80 -13.86 -12.24
N HIS A 357 -20.29 -15.00 -12.71
CA HIS A 357 -19.59 -15.93 -11.83
C HIS A 357 -18.28 -15.29 -11.36
N ASP A 358 -18.17 -15.01 -10.05
CA ASP A 358 -17.00 -14.36 -9.48
C ASP A 358 -15.74 -15.20 -9.66
N PHE A 359 -15.85 -16.51 -9.40
CA PHE A 359 -14.77 -17.46 -9.41
C PHE A 359 -15.26 -18.86 -9.82
N ILE A 360 -14.54 -19.53 -10.70
CA ILE A 360 -14.83 -20.89 -11.14
C ILE A 360 -13.58 -21.76 -11.01
N ASN A 361 -13.69 -22.85 -10.27
CA ASN A 361 -12.74 -23.95 -10.33
C ASN A 361 -13.32 -25.05 -11.20
N PHE A 362 -12.88 -25.20 -12.43
CA PHE A 362 -13.43 -26.14 -13.41
C PHE A 362 -13.20 -27.62 -13.05
N GLU A 363 -12.27 -27.94 -12.13
CA GLU A 363 -12.16 -29.30 -11.60
C GLU A 363 -13.36 -29.67 -10.73
N LYS A 364 -14.03 -28.66 -10.14
CA LYS A 364 -15.26 -28.82 -9.35
C LYS A 364 -16.55 -28.65 -10.17
N GLY A 365 -16.41 -28.26 -11.43
CA GLY A 365 -17.53 -27.92 -12.32
C GLY A 365 -17.92 -26.45 -12.32
N MET A 366 -18.98 -26.11 -13.06
CA MET A 366 -19.58 -24.78 -13.06
C MET A 366 -20.31 -24.52 -11.73
N PRO A 367 -20.27 -23.27 -11.21
CA PRO A 367 -21.00 -22.92 -9.99
C PRO A 367 -22.53 -23.03 -10.21
N GLY A 368 -23.24 -23.32 -9.10
CA GLY A 368 -24.71 -23.38 -9.07
C GLY A 368 -25.34 -22.04 -8.66
N ASN A 369 -26.65 -22.11 -8.28
CA ASN A 369 -27.42 -20.92 -7.88
C ASN A 369 -27.16 -20.44 -6.43
N GLU A 370 -26.26 -21.06 -5.69
CA GLU A 370 -25.92 -20.72 -4.30
C GLU A 370 -24.56 -20.01 -4.20
N GLU A 371 -24.18 -19.28 -5.23
CA GLU A 371 -22.92 -18.57 -5.28
C GLU A 371 -22.95 -17.30 -4.41
N VAL A 372 -21.88 -17.07 -3.66
CA VAL A 372 -21.64 -15.80 -2.96
C VAL A 372 -20.87 -14.88 -3.89
N HIS A 373 -21.48 -13.73 -4.18
CA HIS A 373 -20.88 -12.70 -5.01
C HIS A 373 -20.19 -11.61 -4.18
N THR A 374 -19.24 -10.93 -4.79
CA THR A 374 -18.58 -9.78 -4.19
C THR A 374 -18.80 -8.53 -5.04
N ILE A 375 -19.15 -7.41 -4.40
CA ILE A 375 -19.37 -6.15 -5.12
C ILE A 375 -18.15 -5.75 -5.94
N ARG A 376 -16.95 -6.07 -5.44
CA ARG A 376 -15.68 -5.77 -6.11
C ARG A 376 -15.53 -6.56 -7.41
N GLN A 377 -15.69 -7.89 -7.40
CA GLN A 377 -15.50 -8.71 -8.61
C GLN A 377 -16.53 -8.40 -9.69
N GLN A 378 -17.78 -8.21 -9.28
CA GLN A 378 -18.85 -7.78 -10.19
C GLN A 378 -18.50 -6.42 -10.84
N SER A 379 -18.01 -5.45 -10.04
CA SER A 379 -17.60 -4.13 -10.52
C SER A 379 -16.45 -4.21 -11.51
N GLU A 380 -15.42 -5.00 -11.21
CA GLU A 380 -14.24 -5.16 -12.06
C GLU A 380 -14.56 -5.87 -13.38
N GLY A 381 -15.51 -6.81 -13.36
CA GLY A 381 -16.03 -7.45 -14.56
C GLY A 381 -16.79 -6.47 -15.47
N ILE A 382 -17.69 -5.65 -14.89
CA ILE A 382 -18.40 -4.59 -15.63
C ILE A 382 -17.42 -3.58 -16.22
N TYR A 383 -16.41 -3.14 -15.45
CA TYR A 383 -15.36 -2.25 -15.92
C TYR A 383 -14.69 -2.76 -17.20
N ALA A 384 -14.24 -4.01 -17.17
CA ALA A 384 -13.57 -4.64 -18.31
C ALA A 384 -14.49 -4.74 -19.54
N LEU A 385 -15.74 -5.18 -19.35
CA LEU A 385 -16.69 -5.33 -20.44
C LEU A 385 -17.18 -4.00 -21.00
N LEU A 386 -17.31 -2.94 -20.20
CA LEU A 386 -17.64 -1.61 -20.72
C LEU A 386 -16.49 -1.01 -21.55
N HIS A 387 -15.24 -1.25 -21.18
CA HIS A 387 -14.10 -0.88 -22.01
C HIS A 387 -14.11 -1.63 -23.34
N TYR A 388 -14.37 -2.95 -23.32
CA TYR A 388 -14.52 -3.76 -24.53
C TYR A 388 -15.67 -3.24 -25.41
N LEU A 389 -16.85 -3.05 -24.87
CA LEU A 389 -18.02 -2.57 -25.61
C LEU A 389 -17.79 -1.18 -26.23
N MET A 390 -17.13 -0.28 -25.52
CA MET A 390 -16.77 1.04 -26.05
C MET A 390 -15.74 0.94 -27.17
N TYR A 391 -14.74 0.08 -27.03
CA TYR A 391 -13.76 -0.21 -28.07
C TYR A 391 -14.43 -0.76 -29.34
N GLU A 392 -15.31 -1.75 -29.20
CA GLU A 392 -16.04 -2.38 -30.31
C GLU A 392 -16.98 -1.36 -31.01
N ARG A 393 -17.67 -0.53 -30.23
CA ARG A 393 -18.53 0.54 -30.76
C ARG A 393 -17.74 1.53 -31.63
N LYS A 394 -16.52 1.91 -31.21
CA LYS A 394 -15.62 2.77 -32.01
C LYS A 394 -15.19 2.12 -33.33
N GLN A 395 -15.15 0.79 -33.37
CA GLN A 395 -14.87 0.02 -34.60
C GLN A 395 -16.14 -0.26 -35.44
N GLY A 396 -17.29 0.31 -35.07
CA GLY A 396 -18.56 0.10 -35.75
C GLY A 396 -19.22 -1.26 -35.49
N ARG A 397 -18.75 -2.01 -34.49
CA ARG A 397 -19.31 -3.31 -34.10
C ARG A 397 -20.22 -3.17 -32.87
N THR A 398 -21.29 -3.97 -32.83
CA THR A 398 -22.29 -3.95 -31.74
C THR A 398 -22.49 -5.32 -31.16
N HIS A 399 -22.65 -5.40 -29.84
CA HIS A 399 -22.80 -6.64 -29.04
C HIS A 399 -24.07 -6.55 -28.18
N LYS A 400 -25.25 -6.47 -28.85
CA LYS A 400 -26.55 -6.22 -28.18
C LYS A 400 -26.89 -7.19 -27.06
N ALA A 401 -26.50 -8.46 -27.16
CA ALA A 401 -26.74 -9.45 -26.11
C ALA A 401 -25.91 -9.17 -24.87
N LEU A 402 -24.62 -8.86 -25.03
CA LEU A 402 -23.74 -8.49 -23.94
C LEU A 402 -24.14 -7.14 -23.33
N GLU A 403 -24.49 -6.14 -24.16
CA GLU A 403 -25.02 -4.85 -23.69
C GLU A 403 -26.24 -5.03 -22.79
N LYS A 404 -27.17 -5.92 -23.16
CA LYS A 404 -28.36 -6.23 -22.36
C LYS A 404 -28.00 -6.88 -21.02
N LYS A 405 -27.02 -7.78 -20.97
CA LYS A 405 -26.56 -8.42 -19.75
C LYS A 405 -25.91 -7.42 -18.81
N ILE A 406 -25.05 -6.54 -19.33
CA ILE A 406 -24.38 -5.50 -18.52
C ILE A 406 -25.38 -4.46 -18.02
N HIS A 407 -26.33 -4.04 -18.85
CA HIS A 407 -27.40 -3.14 -18.43
C HIS A 407 -28.22 -3.73 -17.28
N HIS A 408 -28.61 -5.02 -17.39
CA HIS A 408 -29.32 -5.73 -16.33
C HIS A 408 -28.51 -5.82 -15.03
N LEU A 409 -27.21 -6.14 -15.11
CA LEU A 409 -26.35 -6.20 -13.93
C LEU A 409 -26.18 -4.83 -13.26
N LEU A 410 -26.14 -3.75 -14.04
CA LEU A 410 -26.16 -2.38 -13.49
C LEU A 410 -27.49 -2.03 -12.81
N ASP A 411 -28.63 -2.53 -13.34
CA ASP A 411 -29.92 -2.40 -12.67
C ASP A 411 -29.95 -3.17 -11.34
N ILE A 412 -29.33 -4.35 -11.29
CA ILE A 412 -29.13 -5.09 -10.04
C ILE A 412 -28.31 -4.25 -9.05
N PHE A 413 -27.22 -3.60 -9.49
CA PHE A 413 -26.44 -2.72 -8.62
C PHE A 413 -27.28 -1.60 -8.00
N VAL A 414 -28.13 -0.96 -8.81
CA VAL A 414 -29.06 0.06 -8.27
C VAL A 414 -29.98 -0.52 -7.21
N SER A 415 -30.44 -1.78 -7.37
CA SER A 415 -31.31 -2.45 -6.40
C SER A 415 -30.60 -2.93 -5.13
N LEU A 416 -29.32 -3.29 -5.22
CA LEU A 416 -28.49 -3.73 -4.09
C LEU A 416 -28.01 -2.57 -3.22
N GLN A 417 -28.06 -1.34 -3.75
CA GLN A 417 -27.56 -0.17 -3.01
C GLN A 417 -28.41 0.12 -1.77
N LYS A 418 -27.77 0.16 -0.61
CA LYS A 418 -28.40 0.46 0.68
C LYS A 418 -28.90 1.91 0.77
N PRO A 419 -29.83 2.22 1.73
CA PRO A 419 -30.33 3.58 1.89
C PRO A 419 -29.26 4.64 2.14
N ASP A 420 -28.15 4.29 2.81
CA ASP A 420 -27.01 5.18 3.09
C ASP A 420 -26.05 5.33 1.89
N GLY A 421 -26.29 4.63 0.78
CA GLY A 421 -25.46 4.64 -0.41
C GLY A 421 -24.37 3.56 -0.44
N SER A 422 -24.20 2.78 0.62
CA SER A 422 -23.22 1.70 0.69
C SER A 422 -23.70 0.43 -0.06
N PHE A 423 -22.75 -0.50 -0.21
CA PHE A 423 -22.98 -1.85 -0.70
C PHE A 423 -22.41 -2.86 0.30
N ALA A 424 -23.04 -4.03 0.39
CA ALA A 424 -22.42 -5.16 1.07
C ALA A 424 -21.14 -5.56 0.33
N ARG A 425 -20.11 -5.94 1.07
CA ARG A 425 -18.87 -6.48 0.53
C ARG A 425 -19.11 -7.82 -0.17
N LYS A 426 -19.93 -8.69 0.47
CA LYS A 426 -20.34 -9.99 -0.05
C LYS A 426 -21.84 -10.18 0.13
N PHE A 427 -22.48 -10.80 -0.85
CA PHE A 427 -23.92 -11.02 -0.87
C PHE A 427 -24.27 -12.31 -1.64
N ASN A 428 -25.42 -12.89 -1.32
CA ASN A 428 -25.98 -14.04 -2.02
C ASN A 428 -26.72 -13.61 -3.30
N GLU A 429 -27.04 -14.55 -4.18
CA GLU A 429 -27.80 -14.28 -5.41
C GLU A 429 -29.21 -13.69 -5.19
N ASP A 430 -29.78 -13.79 -4.00
CA ASP A 430 -31.05 -13.15 -3.66
C ASP A 430 -30.88 -11.70 -3.12
N GLY A 431 -29.63 -11.22 -3.05
CA GLY A 431 -29.27 -9.90 -2.56
C GLY A 431 -29.10 -9.80 -1.04
N THR A 432 -29.21 -10.92 -0.29
CA THR A 432 -28.98 -10.90 1.15
C THR A 432 -27.51 -10.75 1.47
N ASP A 433 -27.21 -9.96 2.51
CA ASP A 433 -25.84 -9.69 2.93
C ASP A 433 -25.17 -10.93 3.53
N VAL A 434 -23.95 -11.24 3.08
CA VAL A 434 -23.02 -12.19 3.71
C VAL A 434 -21.97 -11.43 4.52
N ASP A 435 -21.48 -10.31 3.99
CA ASP A 435 -20.59 -9.36 4.67
C ASP A 435 -21.06 -7.94 4.35
N GLY A 436 -21.74 -7.32 5.29
CA GLY A 436 -22.33 -5.98 5.16
C GLY A 436 -21.39 -4.84 5.49
N SER A 437 -20.08 -5.05 5.65
CA SER A 437 -19.14 -4.07 6.21
C SER A 437 -19.02 -2.75 5.44
N GLY A 438 -19.36 -2.70 4.17
CA GLY A 438 -19.36 -1.48 3.36
C GLY A 438 -17.97 -0.99 2.89
N GLY A 439 -16.87 -1.62 3.33
CA GLY A 439 -15.50 -1.20 2.97
C GLY A 439 -15.16 -1.30 1.49
N SER A 440 -15.81 -2.21 0.75
CA SER A 440 -15.66 -2.37 -0.70
C SER A 440 -16.62 -1.50 -1.53
N THR A 441 -17.46 -0.68 -0.89
CA THR A 441 -18.42 0.23 -1.55
C THR A 441 -17.79 1.10 -2.66
N PRO A 442 -16.55 1.64 -2.54
CA PRO A 442 -15.95 2.44 -3.61
C PRO A 442 -15.90 1.74 -4.96
N SER A 443 -15.75 0.41 -4.99
CA SER A 443 -15.67 -0.38 -6.22
C SER A 443 -16.89 -0.20 -7.12
N ALA A 444 -18.09 -0.05 -6.55
CA ALA A 444 -19.33 0.07 -7.31
C ALA A 444 -19.47 1.41 -8.05
N THR A 445 -18.75 2.46 -7.64
CA THR A 445 -18.88 3.79 -8.26
C THR A 445 -18.41 3.77 -9.72
N VAL A 446 -17.28 3.11 -10.00
CA VAL A 446 -16.66 3.09 -11.33
C VAL A 446 -17.62 2.54 -12.40
N PRO A 447 -18.15 1.32 -12.27
CA PRO A 447 -19.06 0.77 -13.29
C PRO A 447 -20.39 1.53 -13.39
N LEU A 448 -20.88 2.13 -12.30
CA LEU A 448 -22.07 2.98 -12.34
C LEU A 448 -21.83 4.26 -13.17
N VAL A 449 -20.69 4.92 -12.99
CA VAL A 449 -20.32 6.12 -13.79
C VAL A 449 -20.09 5.76 -15.25
N MET A 450 -19.37 4.67 -15.53
CA MET A 450 -19.15 4.18 -16.88
C MET A 450 -20.46 3.77 -17.55
N GLY A 451 -21.33 3.06 -16.83
CA GLY A 451 -22.66 2.66 -17.29
C GLY A 451 -23.55 3.86 -17.63
N TYR A 452 -23.54 4.91 -16.77
CA TYR A 452 -24.18 6.18 -17.11
C TYR A 452 -23.67 6.76 -18.41
N HIS A 453 -22.36 6.82 -18.59
CA HIS A 453 -21.77 7.37 -19.80
C HIS A 453 -22.13 6.54 -21.05
N TYR A 454 -22.07 5.21 -20.94
CA TYR A 454 -22.33 4.28 -22.05
C TYR A 454 -23.81 4.20 -22.44
N PHE A 455 -24.69 3.96 -21.48
CA PHE A 455 -26.14 3.76 -21.70
C PHE A 455 -26.99 5.02 -21.63
N LYS A 456 -26.42 6.16 -21.14
CA LYS A 456 -27.10 7.43 -20.88
C LYS A 456 -28.22 7.34 -19.83
N ASP A 457 -28.20 6.29 -18.98
CA ASP A 457 -29.19 6.09 -17.93
C ASP A 457 -28.80 6.87 -16.65
N LYS A 458 -29.59 7.88 -16.32
CA LYS A 458 -29.35 8.78 -15.17
C LYS A 458 -29.47 8.08 -13.81
N ARG A 459 -30.14 6.91 -13.72
CA ARG A 459 -30.26 6.14 -12.48
C ARG A 459 -28.87 5.71 -11.98
N TYR A 460 -27.96 5.35 -12.88
CA TYR A 460 -26.60 4.94 -12.53
C TYR A 460 -25.78 6.12 -11.98
N LEU A 461 -25.89 7.31 -12.54
CA LEU A 461 -25.21 8.49 -12.00
C LEU A 461 -25.78 8.86 -10.62
N THR A 462 -27.09 8.74 -10.41
CA THR A 462 -27.72 8.98 -9.11
C THR A 462 -27.22 7.99 -8.05
N ALA A 463 -27.12 6.70 -8.40
CA ALA A 463 -26.53 5.69 -7.53
C ALA A 463 -25.05 5.97 -7.22
N ALA A 464 -24.25 6.34 -8.21
CA ALA A 464 -22.86 6.72 -8.05
C ALA A 464 -22.67 7.92 -7.10
N ARG A 465 -23.53 8.93 -7.18
CA ARG A 465 -23.53 10.08 -6.25
C ARG A 465 -23.76 9.63 -4.81
N ARG A 466 -24.77 8.79 -4.57
CA ARG A 466 -25.05 8.24 -3.24
C ARG A 466 -23.88 7.43 -2.69
N THR A 467 -23.20 6.67 -3.55
CA THR A 467 -21.96 5.95 -3.17
C THR A 467 -20.91 6.92 -2.68
N VAL A 468 -20.65 8.00 -3.41
CA VAL A 468 -19.62 8.97 -3.02
C VAL A 468 -20.02 9.80 -1.81
N ASP A 469 -21.32 10.05 -1.59
CA ASP A 469 -21.81 10.68 -0.35
C ASP A 469 -21.52 9.77 0.87
N TYR A 470 -21.73 8.46 0.74
CA TYR A 470 -21.29 7.48 1.75
C TYR A 470 -19.77 7.49 1.95
N LEU A 471 -18.98 7.49 0.87
CA LEU A 471 -17.52 7.53 0.95
C LEU A 471 -17.02 8.77 1.69
N GLU A 472 -17.59 9.93 1.39
CA GLU A 472 -17.20 11.19 2.05
C GLU A 472 -17.42 11.13 3.56
N GLN A 473 -18.59 10.65 3.99
CA GLN A 473 -19.01 10.67 5.41
C GLN A 473 -18.37 9.54 6.23
N SER A 474 -18.30 8.34 5.67
CA SER A 474 -18.00 7.12 6.41
C SER A 474 -16.57 6.65 6.25
N ILE A 475 -15.89 6.97 5.13
CA ILE A 475 -14.55 6.51 4.78
C ILE A 475 -13.55 7.66 4.79
N ILE A 476 -13.71 8.64 3.88
CA ILE A 476 -12.71 9.69 3.63
C ILE A 476 -12.62 10.67 4.81
N ALA A 477 -13.76 11.08 5.39
CA ALA A 477 -13.77 12.01 6.52
C ALA A 477 -13.08 11.42 7.74
N ARG A 478 -13.19 10.10 7.93
CA ARG A 478 -12.62 9.36 9.06
C ARG A 478 -11.22 8.82 8.76
N SER A 479 -10.79 8.85 7.49
CA SER A 479 -9.58 8.17 7.01
C SER A 479 -9.56 6.68 7.35
N ASP A 480 -10.72 6.02 7.29
CA ASP A 480 -10.95 4.63 7.66
C ASP A 480 -11.12 3.78 6.40
N TYR A 481 -9.99 3.44 5.78
CA TYR A 481 -9.94 2.68 4.53
C TYR A 481 -9.68 1.20 4.85
N PHE A 482 -10.63 0.32 4.53
CA PHE A 482 -10.57 -1.08 4.96
C PHE A 482 -11.25 -2.04 3.98
N SER A 483 -10.83 -3.30 4.03
CA SER A 483 -11.50 -4.48 3.49
C SER A 483 -11.89 -4.41 2.00
N SER A 484 -11.07 -3.77 1.16
CA SER A 484 -11.20 -3.86 -0.30
C SER A 484 -10.54 -5.14 -0.83
N THR A 485 -9.43 -5.57 -0.22
CA THR A 485 -8.85 -6.89 -0.46
C THR A 485 -9.81 -7.99 0.01
N LEU A 486 -10.23 -8.89 -0.90
CA LEU A 486 -11.33 -9.83 -0.60
C LEU A 486 -10.96 -10.95 0.36
N ASP A 487 -9.69 -11.21 0.56
CA ASP A 487 -9.12 -12.25 1.42
C ASP A 487 -8.61 -11.74 2.77
N ALA A 488 -8.78 -10.44 3.07
CA ALA A 488 -8.40 -9.81 4.32
C ALA A 488 -9.51 -8.89 4.86
N ASN A 489 -9.54 -8.66 6.16
CA ASN A 489 -10.49 -7.74 6.81
C ASN A 489 -9.71 -6.81 7.75
N CYS A 490 -9.02 -5.85 7.18
CA CYS A 490 -8.11 -4.96 7.88
C CYS A 490 -8.01 -3.59 7.18
N GLU A 491 -7.21 -2.72 7.70
CA GLU A 491 -6.76 -1.49 7.04
C GLU A 491 -6.00 -1.85 5.76
N ASP A 492 -6.31 -1.15 4.65
CA ASP A 492 -6.08 -1.69 3.31
C ASP A 492 -5.72 -0.57 2.32
N LYS A 493 -4.58 -0.71 1.64
CA LYS A 493 -4.15 0.16 0.55
C LYS A 493 -5.18 0.23 -0.57
N GLU A 494 -5.73 -0.92 -0.96
CA GLU A 494 -6.65 -1.02 -2.09
C GLU A 494 -7.95 -0.25 -1.83
N ALA A 495 -8.41 -0.19 -0.57
CA ALA A 495 -9.56 0.61 -0.18
C ALA A 495 -9.32 2.12 -0.40
N ALA A 496 -8.13 2.61 -0.10
CA ALA A 496 -7.76 4.01 -0.37
C ALA A 496 -7.66 4.29 -1.88
N ILE A 497 -7.09 3.36 -2.65
CA ILE A 497 -6.98 3.44 -4.11
C ILE A 497 -8.37 3.47 -4.75
N THR A 498 -9.26 2.56 -4.36
CA THR A 498 -10.61 2.50 -4.93
C THR A 498 -11.45 3.73 -4.57
N ALA A 499 -11.27 4.30 -3.37
CA ALA A 499 -11.91 5.57 -2.99
C ALA A 499 -11.39 6.76 -3.83
N ALA A 500 -10.08 6.83 -4.09
CA ALA A 500 -9.50 7.82 -4.99
C ALA A 500 -10.03 7.65 -6.42
N THR A 501 -10.08 6.42 -6.93
CA THR A 501 -10.60 6.10 -8.27
C THR A 501 -12.09 6.45 -8.39
N ALA A 502 -12.91 6.09 -7.41
CA ALA A 502 -14.35 6.41 -7.38
C ALA A 502 -14.60 7.92 -7.49
N THR A 503 -13.88 8.71 -6.72
CA THR A 503 -14.01 10.17 -6.70
C THR A 503 -13.42 10.82 -7.96
N TYR A 504 -12.37 10.25 -8.55
CA TYR A 504 -11.83 10.63 -9.84
C TYR A 504 -12.87 10.45 -10.96
N TYR A 505 -13.51 9.30 -11.07
CA TYR A 505 -14.55 9.05 -12.07
C TYR A 505 -15.72 10.01 -11.94
N MET A 506 -16.17 10.29 -10.72
CA MET A 506 -17.20 11.31 -10.49
C MET A 506 -16.74 12.70 -10.93
N ALA A 507 -15.49 13.07 -10.72
CA ALA A 507 -14.95 14.35 -11.18
C ALA A 507 -14.92 14.47 -12.70
N LEU A 508 -14.68 13.37 -13.44
CA LEU A 508 -14.67 13.34 -14.90
C LEU A 508 -16.05 13.63 -15.54
N VAL A 509 -17.14 13.24 -14.87
CA VAL A 509 -18.52 13.41 -15.40
C VAL A 509 -19.28 14.57 -14.75
N SER A 510 -18.61 15.34 -13.89
CA SER A 510 -19.20 16.48 -13.17
C SER A 510 -18.59 17.81 -13.64
N SER A 511 -19.22 18.92 -13.23
CA SER A 511 -18.73 20.26 -13.55
C SER A 511 -18.91 21.23 -12.37
N GLY A 512 -18.26 22.37 -12.44
CA GLY A 512 -18.45 23.48 -11.50
C GLY A 512 -18.16 23.12 -10.04
N ARG A 513 -19.11 23.38 -9.14
CA ARG A 513 -18.94 23.15 -7.68
C ARG A 513 -18.83 21.66 -7.35
N GLU A 514 -19.61 20.84 -8.00
CA GLU A 514 -19.63 19.39 -7.77
C GLU A 514 -18.30 18.77 -8.19
N GLN A 515 -17.76 19.14 -9.34
CA GLN A 515 -16.44 18.67 -9.77
C GLN A 515 -15.35 19.06 -8.77
N ARG A 516 -15.35 20.30 -8.26
CA ARG A 516 -14.36 20.74 -7.26
C ARG A 516 -14.46 19.92 -5.96
N ARG A 517 -15.70 19.57 -5.52
CA ARG A 517 -15.92 18.69 -4.36
C ARG A 517 -15.24 17.34 -4.59
N TYR A 518 -15.48 16.69 -5.75
CA TYR A 518 -14.92 15.37 -6.05
C TYR A 518 -13.39 15.41 -6.21
N ILE A 519 -12.83 16.46 -6.78
CA ILE A 519 -11.37 16.68 -6.83
C ILE A 519 -10.80 16.75 -5.40
N GLY A 520 -11.45 17.48 -4.50
CA GLY A 520 -11.05 17.58 -3.09
C GLY A 520 -11.08 16.24 -2.36
N LEU A 521 -12.13 15.44 -2.57
CA LEU A 521 -12.25 14.09 -1.99
C LEU A 521 -11.20 13.14 -2.58
N CYS A 522 -11.01 13.18 -3.90
CA CYS A 522 -9.97 12.41 -4.57
C CYS A 522 -8.58 12.73 -4.02
N LYS A 523 -8.26 14.02 -3.83
CA LYS A 523 -6.98 14.44 -3.27
C LYS A 523 -6.75 13.92 -1.86
N ARG A 524 -7.79 13.90 -1.01
CA ARG A 524 -7.71 13.35 0.36
C ARG A 524 -7.45 11.85 0.34
N ALA A 525 -8.20 11.08 -0.43
CA ALA A 525 -8.02 9.65 -0.58
C ALA A 525 -6.64 9.31 -1.22
N ALA A 526 -6.20 10.10 -2.20
CA ALA A 526 -4.92 9.94 -2.87
C ALA A 526 -3.71 10.12 -1.94
N TYR A 527 -3.74 11.11 -1.03
CA TYR A 527 -2.68 11.24 -0.01
C TYR A 527 -2.61 10.03 0.91
N PHE A 528 -3.76 9.50 1.31
CA PHE A 528 -3.79 8.31 2.14
C PHE A 528 -3.30 7.07 1.37
N ALA A 529 -3.72 6.90 0.12
CA ALA A 529 -3.19 5.83 -0.75
C ALA A 529 -1.67 5.96 -0.94
N ALA A 530 -1.16 7.19 -1.15
CA ALA A 530 0.27 7.46 -1.30
C ALA A 530 1.10 7.03 -0.09
N SER A 531 0.51 7.05 1.11
CA SER A 531 1.20 6.67 2.35
C SER A 531 1.57 5.19 2.44
N TRP A 532 0.98 4.34 1.60
CA TRP A 532 1.30 2.93 1.50
C TRP A 532 2.50 2.63 0.59
N TYR A 533 2.94 3.58 -0.24
CA TYR A 533 4.02 3.39 -1.21
C TYR A 533 5.36 3.88 -0.66
N TYR A 534 6.38 3.07 -0.85
CA TYR A 534 7.74 3.37 -0.38
C TYR A 534 8.26 4.67 -0.99
N LEU A 535 8.75 5.53 -0.12
CA LEU A 535 9.42 6.79 -0.47
C LEU A 535 10.96 6.67 -0.44
N TRP A 536 11.48 5.49 -0.12
CA TRP A 536 12.89 5.20 0.04
C TRP A 536 13.24 3.81 -0.48
N ASP A 537 14.53 3.54 -0.63
CA ASP A 537 15.02 2.21 -1.00
C ASP A 537 15.45 1.48 0.24
N VAL A 538 14.70 0.48 0.64
CA VAL A 538 15.10 -0.41 1.73
C VAL A 538 16.33 -1.21 1.32
N PRO A 539 17.31 -1.41 2.23
CA PRO A 539 18.46 -2.24 1.92
C PRO A 539 18.07 -3.72 1.91
N PHE A 540 18.39 -4.40 0.84
CA PHE A 540 18.34 -5.86 0.77
C PHE A 540 19.75 -6.42 0.83
N ALA A 541 19.94 -7.54 1.54
CA ALA A 541 21.24 -8.15 1.73
C ALA A 541 21.79 -8.74 0.41
N GLN A 542 23.09 -8.63 0.22
CA GLN A 542 23.78 -9.38 -0.81
C GLN A 542 23.65 -10.88 -0.55
N GLY A 543 23.45 -11.69 -1.59
CA GLY A 543 23.09 -13.10 -1.48
C GLY A 543 21.58 -13.35 -1.36
N GLN A 544 20.78 -12.29 -1.24
CA GLN A 544 19.32 -12.29 -1.41
C GLN A 544 18.99 -11.84 -2.83
N MET A 545 18.05 -12.49 -3.52
CA MET A 545 17.72 -12.21 -4.91
C MET A 545 17.47 -10.71 -5.17
N LEU A 546 16.68 -10.04 -4.31
CA LEU A 546 16.39 -8.61 -4.48
C LEU A 546 17.61 -7.72 -4.26
N GLY A 547 18.52 -8.12 -3.35
CA GLY A 547 19.81 -7.45 -3.13
C GLY A 547 20.74 -7.60 -4.32
N ASP A 548 20.85 -8.82 -4.86
CA ASP A 548 21.68 -9.14 -6.02
C ASP A 548 21.18 -8.46 -7.31
N LEU A 549 19.86 -8.26 -7.43
CA LEU A 549 19.24 -7.50 -8.52
C LEU A 549 19.41 -5.97 -8.37
N GLY A 550 19.85 -5.49 -7.21
CA GLY A 550 19.90 -4.07 -6.92
C GLY A 550 18.51 -3.42 -6.86
N PHE A 551 17.50 -4.19 -6.43
CA PHE A 551 16.11 -3.77 -6.37
C PHE A 551 15.93 -2.46 -5.61
N LYS A 552 15.09 -1.57 -6.14
CA LYS A 552 14.72 -0.28 -5.56
C LYS A 552 13.26 -0.33 -5.14
N SER A 553 12.97 -0.23 -3.84
CA SER A 553 11.62 -0.35 -3.30
C SER A 553 10.76 0.91 -3.48
N ARG A 554 11.37 2.08 -3.75
CA ARG A 554 10.60 3.32 -3.95
C ARG A 554 9.57 3.17 -5.07
N GLY A 555 8.33 3.58 -4.79
CA GLY A 555 7.20 3.45 -5.70
C GLY A 555 6.46 2.11 -5.64
N TRP A 556 7.01 1.10 -4.94
CA TRP A 556 6.29 -0.13 -4.62
C TRP A 556 5.43 0.07 -3.37
N GLY A 557 4.36 -0.72 -3.20
CA GLY A 557 3.42 -0.53 -2.10
C GLY A 557 3.30 -1.73 -1.17
N ASN A 558 3.06 -1.48 0.12
CA ASN A 558 2.55 -2.50 1.02
C ASN A 558 1.07 -2.76 0.72
N VAL A 559 0.59 -3.99 0.88
CA VAL A 559 -0.79 -4.36 0.53
C VAL A 559 -1.78 -3.93 1.60
N SER A 560 -1.62 -4.42 2.80
CA SER A 560 -2.52 -4.19 3.94
C SER A 560 -1.82 -4.58 5.24
N VAL A 561 -2.47 -4.34 6.38
CA VAL A 561 -1.93 -4.76 7.67
C VAL A 561 -1.83 -6.28 7.79
N GLU A 562 -2.81 -7.02 7.29
CA GLU A 562 -2.77 -8.50 7.27
C GLU A 562 -1.82 -9.07 6.22
N ASN A 563 -1.78 -8.47 5.03
CA ASN A 563 -0.93 -8.86 3.91
C ASN A 563 0.22 -7.87 3.78
N ASN A 564 1.07 -7.79 4.81
CA ASN A 564 2.20 -6.86 4.82
C ASN A 564 3.36 -7.40 3.98
N HIS A 565 3.30 -7.17 2.68
CA HIS A 565 4.33 -7.46 1.69
C HIS A 565 4.30 -6.41 0.57
N ILE A 566 5.34 -6.36 -0.22
CA ILE A 566 5.49 -5.38 -1.30
C ILE A 566 4.87 -5.93 -2.58
N ASP A 567 4.10 -5.11 -3.29
CA ASP A 567 3.47 -5.46 -4.55
C ASP A 567 3.40 -4.31 -5.57
N VAL A 568 2.84 -4.61 -6.74
CA VAL A 568 2.62 -3.69 -7.87
C VAL A 568 1.16 -3.27 -8.03
N PHE A 569 0.33 -3.37 -6.99
CA PHE A 569 -1.06 -2.94 -7.09
C PHE A 569 -1.14 -1.42 -7.18
N VAL A 570 -1.34 -0.94 -8.37
CA VAL A 570 -1.43 0.49 -8.69
C VAL A 570 -2.58 0.82 -9.63
N PHE A 571 -2.83 -0.02 -10.65
CA PHE A 571 -3.85 0.21 -11.68
C PHE A 571 -3.83 1.67 -12.19
N GLU A 572 -4.94 2.39 -12.08
CA GLU A 572 -5.07 3.78 -12.54
C GLU A 572 -4.51 4.81 -11.55
N LEU A 573 -4.10 4.43 -10.33
CA LEU A 573 -3.70 5.40 -9.28
C LEU A 573 -2.56 6.31 -9.71
N SER A 574 -1.58 5.80 -10.47
CA SER A 574 -0.46 6.59 -10.97
C SER A 574 -0.96 7.74 -11.88
N HIS A 575 -1.93 7.46 -12.74
CA HIS A 575 -2.56 8.46 -13.59
C HIS A 575 -3.38 9.47 -12.80
N ILE A 576 -4.09 8.97 -11.77
CA ILE A 576 -4.85 9.82 -10.84
C ILE A 576 -3.90 10.79 -10.14
N PHE A 577 -2.72 10.32 -9.70
CA PHE A 577 -1.71 11.22 -9.13
C PHE A 577 -1.27 12.30 -10.11
N ARG A 578 -0.93 11.95 -11.34
CA ARG A 578 -0.55 12.93 -12.38
C ARG A 578 -1.68 13.92 -12.60
N TRP A 579 -2.91 13.45 -12.84
CA TRP A 579 -4.07 14.28 -13.06
C TRP A 579 -4.37 15.21 -11.88
N LEU A 580 -4.33 14.70 -10.64
CA LEU A 580 -4.48 15.52 -9.42
C LEU A 580 -3.36 16.56 -9.30
N GLY A 581 -2.12 16.15 -9.56
CA GLY A 581 -0.97 17.03 -9.51
C GLY A 581 -1.12 18.23 -10.42
N GLU A 582 -1.59 18.00 -11.65
CA GLU A 582 -1.88 19.05 -12.64
C GLU A 582 -3.09 19.92 -12.23
N LYS A 583 -4.20 19.29 -11.79
CA LYS A 583 -5.44 20.01 -11.41
C LYS A 583 -5.32 20.80 -10.11
N THR A 584 -4.46 20.38 -9.19
CA THR A 584 -4.35 20.98 -7.85
C THR A 584 -2.99 21.61 -7.58
N HIS A 585 -2.11 21.69 -8.58
CA HIS A 585 -0.73 22.20 -8.48
C HIS A 585 0.08 21.51 -7.37
N GLU A 586 -0.05 20.18 -7.27
CA GLU A 586 0.71 19.35 -6.31
C GLU A 586 1.82 18.58 -7.03
N PRO A 587 3.04 19.13 -7.09
CA PRO A 587 4.11 18.54 -7.90
C PRO A 587 4.59 17.18 -7.37
N ARG A 588 4.37 16.86 -6.07
CA ARG A 588 4.77 15.59 -5.48
C ARG A 588 3.99 14.42 -6.08
N PHE A 589 2.72 14.62 -6.43
CA PHE A 589 1.91 13.63 -7.12
C PHE A 589 2.43 13.36 -8.54
N VAL A 590 2.79 14.40 -9.28
CA VAL A 590 3.42 14.24 -10.61
C VAL A 590 4.76 13.51 -10.50
N GLN A 591 5.52 13.80 -9.45
CA GLN A 591 6.78 13.12 -9.20
C GLN A 591 6.56 11.64 -8.82
N LEU A 592 5.57 11.34 -7.97
CA LEU A 592 5.25 9.98 -7.55
C LEU A 592 4.77 9.12 -8.74
N ASP A 593 3.97 9.67 -9.67
CA ASP A 593 3.62 9.01 -10.93
C ASP A 593 4.87 8.56 -11.70
N LYS A 594 5.86 9.46 -11.85
CA LYS A 594 7.12 9.14 -12.53
C LYS A 594 7.93 8.06 -11.78
N VAL A 595 7.93 8.11 -10.46
CA VAL A 595 8.61 7.10 -9.62
C VAL A 595 7.97 5.73 -9.82
N MET A 596 6.65 5.63 -9.72
CA MET A 596 5.92 4.38 -9.92
C MET A 596 6.12 3.82 -11.33
N THR A 597 5.96 4.65 -12.35
CA THR A 597 6.12 4.25 -13.76
C THR A 597 7.52 3.71 -14.05
N SER A 598 8.56 4.31 -13.44
CA SER A 598 9.94 3.84 -13.62
C SER A 598 10.29 2.59 -12.79
N SER A 599 9.66 2.43 -11.61
CA SER A 599 10.06 1.45 -10.61
C SER A 599 9.32 0.12 -10.73
N LEU A 600 8.03 0.14 -11.05
CA LEU A 600 7.17 -1.05 -10.95
C LEU A 600 7.42 -2.11 -12.04
N CYS A 601 8.28 -1.84 -13.03
CA CYS A 601 8.66 -2.83 -14.04
C CYS A 601 9.99 -3.56 -13.74
N GLN A 602 10.65 -3.29 -12.61
CA GLN A 602 11.98 -3.83 -12.30
C GLN A 602 12.06 -5.36 -12.31
N LEU A 603 11.01 -6.04 -11.90
CA LEU A 603 10.97 -7.49 -11.81
C LEU A 603 10.27 -8.15 -13.02
N LEU A 604 10.26 -7.48 -14.18
CA LEU A 604 9.67 -8.02 -15.41
C LEU A 604 10.47 -9.25 -15.90
N PRO A 605 9.89 -10.46 -15.89
CA PRO A 605 10.58 -11.64 -16.38
C PRO A 605 10.72 -11.58 -17.90
N THR A 606 11.95 -11.54 -18.38
CA THR A 606 12.31 -11.59 -19.80
C THR A 606 13.08 -12.87 -20.13
N PRO A 607 13.25 -13.28 -21.41
CA PRO A 607 13.96 -14.50 -21.76
C PRO A 607 15.38 -14.61 -21.19
N GLY A 608 16.07 -13.47 -21.00
CA GLY A 608 17.43 -13.43 -20.44
C GLY A 608 17.49 -13.22 -18.93
N HIS A 609 16.34 -12.86 -18.29
CA HIS A 609 16.31 -12.47 -16.88
C HIS A 609 14.94 -12.75 -16.26
N LEU A 610 14.77 -13.93 -15.70
CA LEU A 610 13.48 -14.43 -15.23
C LEU A 610 13.06 -13.95 -13.83
N CYS A 611 13.91 -13.26 -13.09
CA CYS A 611 13.64 -12.74 -11.74
C CYS A 611 13.06 -13.79 -10.78
N GLY A 612 13.51 -15.06 -10.88
CA GLY A 612 13.03 -16.16 -10.04
C GLY A 612 11.70 -16.79 -10.48
N ILE A 613 11.13 -16.37 -11.61
CA ILE A 613 9.90 -16.91 -12.21
C ILE A 613 10.25 -17.88 -13.34
N GLY A 614 9.43 -18.94 -13.51
CA GLY A 614 9.72 -20.00 -14.49
C GLY A 614 9.58 -19.63 -15.96
N LYS A 615 8.81 -18.56 -16.30
CA LYS A 615 8.58 -18.14 -17.70
C LYS A 615 8.57 -16.63 -17.87
N PRO A 616 8.99 -16.11 -19.04
CA PRO A 616 8.85 -14.70 -19.39
C PRO A 616 7.38 -14.22 -19.32
N GLY A 617 7.19 -12.96 -18.94
CA GLY A 617 5.89 -12.29 -18.92
C GLY A 617 5.00 -12.61 -17.72
N TYR A 618 5.34 -13.58 -16.88
CA TYR A 618 4.60 -13.90 -15.65
C TYR A 618 5.10 -13.02 -14.50
N TYR A 619 4.55 -11.83 -14.39
CA TYR A 619 5.03 -10.85 -13.42
C TYR A 619 4.75 -11.31 -11.97
N PRO A 620 5.74 -11.21 -11.04
CA PRO A 620 5.60 -11.69 -9.68
C PRO A 620 4.52 -10.92 -8.91
N GLU A 621 3.78 -11.64 -8.06
CA GLU A 621 2.71 -11.07 -7.24
C GLU A 621 3.26 -10.39 -5.99
N VAL A 622 4.07 -11.11 -5.24
CA VAL A 622 4.54 -10.73 -3.93
C VAL A 622 6.04 -10.90 -3.85
N VAL A 623 6.74 -9.87 -3.40
CA VAL A 623 8.16 -9.93 -3.12
C VAL A 623 8.41 -9.81 -1.61
N GLN A 624 9.55 -10.32 -1.15
CA GLN A 624 9.92 -10.23 0.25
C GLN A 624 10.08 -8.77 0.68
N HIS A 625 9.52 -8.48 1.83
CA HIS A 625 9.54 -7.18 2.47
C HIS A 625 10.87 -6.92 3.17
N THR A 626 11.36 -7.94 3.87
CA THR A 626 12.65 -7.95 4.56
C THR A 626 13.41 -9.22 4.22
N THR A 627 14.69 -9.30 4.62
CA THR A 627 15.48 -10.53 4.54
C THR A 627 14.90 -11.68 5.36
N TRP A 628 14.01 -11.39 6.31
CA TRP A 628 13.43 -12.36 7.25
C TRP A 628 12.02 -12.79 6.95
N ASP A 629 11.37 -12.17 5.98
CA ASP A 629 9.99 -12.49 5.67
C ASP A 629 9.83 -13.97 5.33
N TYR A 630 8.85 -14.59 5.98
CA TYR A 630 8.51 -16.00 5.86
C TYR A 630 9.68 -16.97 6.13
N GLY A 631 10.74 -16.53 6.80
CA GLY A 631 11.93 -17.34 7.02
C GLY A 631 12.63 -17.77 5.74
N ARG A 632 12.48 -17.04 4.64
CA ARG A 632 13.01 -17.38 3.31
C ARG A 632 14.18 -16.49 2.91
N ASN A 633 15.14 -16.36 3.80
CA ASN A 633 16.36 -15.61 3.55
C ASN A 633 16.95 -15.95 2.17
N GLY A 634 17.25 -14.91 1.38
CA GLY A 634 17.78 -15.04 0.03
C GLY A 634 16.75 -15.36 -1.06
N LYS A 635 15.48 -15.60 -0.71
CA LYS A 635 14.41 -15.76 -1.70
C LYS A 635 13.78 -14.40 -2.01
N GLY A 636 13.38 -14.17 -3.25
CA GLY A 636 12.62 -12.99 -3.65
C GLY A 636 11.12 -13.13 -3.39
N PHE A 637 10.64 -14.37 -3.22
CA PHE A 637 9.23 -14.70 -3.01
C PHE A 637 9.06 -15.59 -1.80
N TYR A 638 7.94 -15.45 -1.12
CA TYR A 638 7.62 -16.27 0.05
C TYR A 638 6.73 -17.47 -0.27
N ASN A 639 5.99 -17.45 -1.39
CA ASN A 639 5.13 -18.54 -1.84
C ASN A 639 5.75 -19.31 -3.01
N ASN A 640 5.35 -20.58 -3.13
CA ASN A 640 5.66 -21.40 -4.30
C ASN A 640 4.59 -21.24 -5.40
N ILE A 641 3.46 -20.62 -5.07
CA ILE A 641 2.36 -20.28 -5.98
C ILE A 641 2.06 -18.78 -5.91
N PHE A 642 1.54 -18.23 -6.99
CA PHE A 642 1.23 -16.80 -7.12
C PHE A 642 0.05 -16.58 -8.09
N ALA A 643 -0.45 -15.34 -8.14
CA ALA A 643 -1.54 -14.91 -9.01
C ALA A 643 -1.07 -13.83 -10.00
N PRO A 644 -0.48 -14.20 -11.16
CA PRO A 644 0.00 -13.23 -12.13
C PRO A 644 -1.12 -12.45 -12.85
N GLY A 645 -2.35 -12.91 -12.79
CA GLY A 645 -3.47 -12.28 -13.51
C GLY A 645 -3.65 -10.81 -13.17
N TRP A 646 -3.67 -10.48 -11.89
CA TRP A 646 -3.86 -9.10 -11.44
C TRP A 646 -2.59 -8.24 -11.58
N THR A 647 -1.40 -8.81 -11.39
CA THR A 647 -0.15 -8.04 -11.53
C THR A 647 0.06 -7.57 -12.95
N ILE A 648 -0.25 -8.44 -13.92
CA ILE A 648 -0.21 -8.12 -15.34
C ILE A 648 -1.25 -7.05 -15.69
N ALA A 649 -2.48 -7.19 -15.21
CA ALA A 649 -3.51 -6.19 -15.39
C ALA A 649 -3.14 -4.83 -14.78
N SER A 650 -2.56 -4.82 -13.57
CA SER A 650 -2.12 -3.60 -12.89
C SER A 650 -1.03 -2.87 -13.67
N LEU A 651 0.00 -3.59 -14.11
CA LEU A 651 1.06 -3.01 -14.95
C LEU A 651 0.53 -2.55 -16.30
N TRP A 652 -0.40 -3.30 -16.89
CA TRP A 652 -1.00 -2.92 -18.16
C TRP A 652 -1.75 -1.59 -18.07
N GLU A 653 -2.54 -1.40 -17.00
CA GLU A 653 -3.21 -0.13 -16.70
C GLU A 653 -2.19 0.99 -16.45
N LEU A 654 -1.16 0.75 -15.65
CA LEU A 654 -0.08 1.72 -15.41
C LEU A 654 0.52 2.25 -16.72
N TYR A 655 0.68 1.38 -17.72
CA TYR A 655 1.22 1.75 -19.04
C TYR A 655 0.12 2.04 -20.09
N SER A 656 -1.12 2.33 -19.66
CA SER A 656 -2.25 2.73 -20.51
C SER A 656 -2.90 4.03 -19.99
N PRO A 657 -2.13 5.13 -19.84
CA PRO A 657 -2.54 6.31 -19.07
C PRO A 657 -3.76 7.06 -19.59
N GLU A 658 -4.09 6.93 -20.86
CA GLU A 658 -5.16 7.69 -21.48
C GLU A 658 -6.47 6.88 -21.64
N ARG A 659 -6.48 5.61 -21.16
CA ARG A 659 -7.58 4.67 -21.41
C ARG A 659 -8.92 5.21 -20.88
N THR A 660 -8.95 5.65 -19.65
CA THR A 660 -10.16 6.15 -18.97
C THR A 660 -10.64 7.47 -19.58
N GLU A 661 -9.74 8.41 -19.83
CA GLU A 661 -10.11 9.68 -20.48
C GLU A 661 -10.65 9.45 -21.89
N LYS A 662 -10.04 8.56 -22.67
CA LYS A 662 -10.53 8.16 -24.00
C LYS A 662 -11.91 7.51 -23.94
N PHE A 663 -12.23 6.76 -22.87
CA PHE A 663 -13.56 6.21 -22.67
C PHE A 663 -14.62 7.32 -22.55
N PHE A 664 -14.39 8.33 -21.73
CA PHE A 664 -15.34 9.43 -21.49
C PHE A 664 -15.40 10.47 -22.60
N GLN A 665 -14.37 10.59 -23.43
CA GLN A 665 -14.39 11.46 -24.62
C GLN A 665 -15.18 10.87 -25.79
N SER A 666 -15.49 9.57 -25.73
CA SER A 666 -16.24 8.85 -26.77
C SER A 666 -17.74 9.14 -26.66
N LYS A 667 -18.38 9.45 -27.79
CA LYS A 667 -19.82 9.75 -27.86
C LYS A 667 -20.67 8.49 -27.99
#